data_5dfb7c99c9bc615f19b49e9fa9f04516
#
_entry.id   5dfb7c99c9bc615f19b49e9fa9f04516
#
_cell.length_a   1.000
_cell.length_b   1.000
_cell.length_c   1.000
_cell.angle_alpha   90.00
_cell.angle_beta   90.00
_cell.angle_gamma   90.00
#
_symmetry.space_group_name_H-M   'P 1'
#
loop_
_entity.id
_entity.type
_entity.pdbx_description
1 polymer ?
#
loop_
_entity_poly.entity_id
_entity_poly.type
_entity_poly.pdbx_seq_one_letter_code
_entity_poly.pdbx_strand_id
1 'polypeptide(L)'
;MSTRKNLMVHPMPTSSNVRSLPGMLLLTAGMAILGFVRPSSARVTQIVVTKVESPTFGGTAFGSVGQYELIQGTITGEVDPSNPQNAVIVDIRNSPRNVRGMVSYSSDFQILRPINLSRGNHRILFDLPNRGGATALSLFNGGSGNNKTTSGTPGNGFIMTQGYTLVEGAWEITAPQTGFAVRFPIAKNPDGSIITGIALEEFVIDKNATPATGLLTYPAASADKSRATLTVRENYADIPTVIQPSGWDYTDATLTAIKLTSGPFGGPGSFGPTALYEFTYTAQNPIVAGLGFAALRDLATFLRTAQTDDFGTANPVAGDVHAIYSTCASQPCRTMHDFVLLGFNEAEYVPNKNGRGGAGTQHKKVFDGVLNWVGGGNGIYMNYRFAQPGRTHRQHIARWYPEFQFPWANHITHDHVTQRTAGRLDACQRTDTCPKIIELNSENEYWSKGGSLLTTDTQGNDLQLENTPNVRYYLMSSLPHVPGIAAGICQQPQNPLTPAPVLRALLVDLDQWATNGTLPPDNRVPQRRNGTLAPSLPQFGMGFPNISGVNYEGLLHTGDLFDYGPLFHQGILSILPPILLGTPYPVFVPKTDSDGNDIAGIRLPDISVPLATYTGWGLRASAPGDPVPIVDGCDAAGQRIPFQKTAAARLFAGDPRLSLQERYADHATYVDLVTRAAQQLQAERLLLDMDVQAYISAANAALVP
;
A
#
# COMPACT_ATOMS: atom_id res chain seq x y z
N MET A 1 35.15 -52.08 16.17
CA MET A 1 34.47 -52.87 17.21
C MET A 1 33.04 -52.48 17.17
N SER A 2 32.24 -53.17 16.40
CA SER A 2 31.37 -54.33 16.72
C SER A 2 30.39 -53.96 17.83
N THR A 3 29.08 -53.97 17.66
CA THR A 3 28.23 -55.03 17.15
C THR A 3 26.82 -54.56 16.81
N ARG A 4 26.31 -55.11 15.72
CA ARG A 4 24.88 -55.15 15.33
C ARG A 4 24.09 -56.05 16.30
N LYS A 5 22.78 -55.79 16.46
CA LYS A 5 21.81 -56.91 16.56
C LYS A 5 20.45 -56.50 15.94
N ASN A 6 20.11 -57.29 14.92
CA ASN A 6 18.76 -57.48 14.33
C ASN A 6 17.92 -58.38 15.22
N LEU A 7 16.61 -58.36 15.01
CA LEU A 7 15.65 -59.50 14.96
C LEU A 7 14.25 -59.01 15.41
N MET A 8 13.09 -59.40 14.94
CA MET A 8 12.62 -60.34 13.91
C MET A 8 11.12 -60.06 13.69
N VAL A 9 10.68 -60.37 12.51
CA VAL A 9 9.29 -60.46 12.03
C VAL A 9 8.69 -61.79 12.45
N HIS A 10 7.36 -61.87 12.77
CA HIS A 10 6.49 -62.97 12.36
C HIS A 10 5.02 -62.78 12.80
N PRO A 11 4.03 -63.62 12.32
CA PRO A 11 2.99 -63.16 11.42
C PRO A 11 1.57 -63.46 11.96
N MET A 12 0.56 -63.14 11.12
CA MET A 12 -0.88 -63.44 11.31
C MET A 12 -1.19 -64.96 11.46
N PRO A 13 -2.39 -65.27 11.93
CA PRO A 13 -3.15 -66.27 11.20
C PRO A 13 -4.60 -65.91 10.89
N THR A 14 -5.07 -66.60 9.87
CA THR A 14 -6.29 -66.55 9.11
C THR A 14 -7.44 -67.33 9.74
N SER A 15 -8.69 -66.90 9.39
CA SER A 15 -9.93 -67.63 9.07
C SER A 15 -10.69 -68.48 10.10
N SER A 16 -11.99 -68.28 10.16
CA SER A 16 -12.96 -69.27 9.65
C SER A 16 -14.43 -68.79 9.80
N ASN A 17 -15.22 -69.17 8.79
CA ASN A 17 -16.64 -68.99 8.59
C ASN A 17 -17.51 -69.72 9.62
N VAL A 18 -18.71 -69.17 9.95
CA VAL A 18 -19.93 -69.99 10.12
C VAL A 18 -21.15 -69.15 9.71
N ARG A 19 -22.05 -69.83 8.94
CA ARG A 19 -23.37 -69.37 8.44
C ARG A 19 -24.46 -69.51 9.53
N SER A 20 -25.49 -68.66 9.48
CA SER A 20 -26.93 -69.07 9.33
C SER A 20 -27.91 -67.91 9.52
N LEU A 21 -28.96 -67.93 8.72
CA LEU A 21 -30.14 -67.06 8.55
C LEU A 21 -31.24 -67.33 9.65
N PRO A 22 -32.47 -66.72 9.55
CA PRO A 22 -32.81 -65.29 9.50
C PRO A 22 -33.86 -64.93 10.61
N GLY A 23 -33.99 -63.68 10.90
CA GLY A 23 -35.07 -63.17 11.75
C GLY A 23 -35.52 -61.79 11.26
N MET A 24 -36.74 -61.75 10.69
CA MET A 24 -37.43 -60.61 10.13
C MET A 24 -38.03 -59.76 11.26
N LEU A 25 -37.54 -58.55 11.47
CA LEU A 25 -38.21 -57.52 12.28
C LEU A 25 -38.26 -56.21 11.46
N LEU A 26 -39.49 -55.78 11.12
CA LEU A 26 -39.82 -54.48 10.61
C LEU A 26 -39.44 -53.41 11.64
N LEU A 27 -38.48 -52.58 11.37
CA LEU A 27 -38.28 -51.31 12.03
C LEU A 27 -38.44 -50.20 11.01
N THR A 28 -39.43 -49.35 11.21
CA THR A 28 -39.68 -48.10 10.49
C THR A 28 -38.46 -47.20 10.62
N ALA A 29 -37.70 -47.03 9.51
CA ALA A 29 -36.59 -46.10 9.45
C ALA A 29 -37.15 -44.69 9.34
N GLY A 30 -37.09 -43.92 10.44
CA GLY A 30 -37.14 -42.47 10.41
C GLY A 30 -35.91 -41.98 9.68
N MET A 31 -36.08 -41.47 8.45
CA MET A 31 -35.04 -40.82 7.66
C MET A 31 -34.71 -39.50 8.35
N ALA A 32 -33.76 -39.50 9.29
CA ALA A 32 -33.09 -38.29 9.71
C ALA A 32 -32.29 -37.78 8.50
N ILE A 33 -32.81 -36.78 7.83
CA ILE A 33 -32.05 -35.98 6.85
C ILE A 33 -30.96 -35.25 7.67
N LEU A 34 -29.82 -35.90 7.86
CA LEU A 34 -28.57 -35.24 8.18
C LEU A 34 -28.24 -34.37 6.98
N GLY A 35 -28.72 -33.12 7.01
CA GLY A 35 -28.26 -32.10 6.11
C GLY A 35 -26.74 -32.00 6.26
N PHE A 36 -25.99 -32.57 5.33
CA PHE A 36 -24.59 -32.25 5.18
C PHE A 36 -24.50 -30.72 4.98
N VAL A 37 -24.20 -29.98 6.04
CA VAL A 37 -23.78 -28.61 5.96
C VAL A 37 -22.50 -28.64 5.13
N ARG A 38 -22.64 -28.35 3.83
CA ARG A 38 -21.47 -28.17 2.95
C ARG A 38 -20.66 -27.01 3.54
N PRO A 39 -19.36 -27.15 3.70
CA PRO A 39 -18.54 -26.01 4.08
C PRO A 39 -18.81 -24.88 3.09
N SER A 40 -19.29 -23.76 3.59
CA SER A 40 -19.55 -22.56 2.80
C SER A 40 -18.20 -21.86 2.62
N SER A 41 -17.81 -21.59 1.37
CA SER A 41 -16.58 -20.83 1.08
C SER A 41 -16.84 -19.35 1.25
N ALA A 42 -15.82 -18.57 1.59
CA ALA A 42 -15.88 -17.11 1.54
C ALA A 42 -16.18 -16.64 0.12
N ARG A 43 -17.09 -15.70 -0.03
CA ARG A 43 -17.57 -15.27 -1.34
C ARG A 43 -18.42 -14.02 -1.28
N VAL A 44 -18.55 -13.35 -2.40
CA VAL A 44 -19.62 -12.37 -2.62
C VAL A 44 -20.95 -13.12 -2.71
N THR A 45 -21.90 -12.76 -1.86
CA THR A 45 -23.24 -13.33 -1.82
C THR A 45 -24.26 -12.47 -2.56
N GLN A 46 -24.00 -11.16 -2.63
CA GLN A 46 -24.89 -10.22 -3.31
C GLN A 46 -24.09 -9.07 -3.91
N ILE A 47 -24.48 -8.65 -5.11
CA ILE A 47 -24.04 -7.42 -5.76
C ILE A 47 -25.26 -6.53 -5.97
N VAL A 48 -25.22 -5.31 -5.44
CA VAL A 48 -26.27 -4.29 -5.62
C VAL A 48 -25.73 -3.16 -6.45
N VAL A 49 -26.17 -3.05 -7.69
CA VAL A 49 -25.84 -1.92 -8.56
C VAL A 49 -26.74 -0.75 -8.21
N THR A 50 -26.15 0.36 -7.77
CA THR A 50 -26.88 1.58 -7.36
C THR A 50 -26.92 2.64 -8.45
N LYS A 51 -25.93 2.63 -9.37
CA LYS A 51 -25.85 3.58 -10.49
C LYS A 51 -25.18 2.93 -11.70
N VAL A 52 -25.73 3.24 -12.88
CA VAL A 52 -25.08 2.98 -14.18
C VAL A 52 -25.10 4.28 -14.98
N GLU A 53 -23.96 4.66 -15.52
CA GLU A 53 -23.85 5.80 -16.46
C GLU A 53 -23.22 5.29 -17.76
N SER A 54 -24.05 5.24 -18.83
CA SER A 54 -23.69 4.66 -20.11
C SER A 54 -24.20 5.53 -21.25
N PRO A 55 -23.33 6.14 -22.10
CA PRO A 55 -21.88 6.19 -21.94
C PRO A 55 -21.44 7.21 -20.88
N THR A 56 -20.25 7.00 -20.29
CA THR A 56 -19.61 7.97 -19.41
C THR A 56 -18.68 8.93 -20.17
N PHE A 57 -18.02 9.88 -19.48
CA PHE A 57 -17.11 10.90 -20.04
C PHE A 57 -17.70 11.66 -21.24
N GLY A 58 -19.00 12.02 -21.17
CA GLY A 58 -19.69 12.72 -22.25
C GLY A 58 -19.77 11.93 -23.56
N GLY A 59 -19.64 10.61 -23.51
CA GLY A 59 -19.68 9.75 -24.70
C GLY A 59 -18.35 9.67 -25.47
N THR A 60 -17.24 10.09 -24.87
CA THR A 60 -15.91 10.00 -25.48
C THR A 60 -15.59 8.56 -25.87
N ALA A 61 -15.11 8.36 -27.11
CA ALA A 61 -14.64 7.07 -27.61
C ALA A 61 -13.11 6.98 -27.51
N PHE A 62 -12.59 5.81 -27.10
CA PHE A 62 -11.18 5.55 -26.87
C PHE A 62 -10.62 4.60 -27.94
N GLY A 63 -10.10 5.17 -29.01
CA GLY A 63 -9.51 4.41 -30.12
C GLY A 63 -10.47 3.33 -30.68
N SER A 64 -9.94 2.15 -30.91
CA SER A 64 -10.73 1.00 -31.41
C SER A 64 -11.63 0.37 -30.34
N VAL A 65 -11.42 0.62 -29.06
CA VAL A 65 -12.21 0.08 -27.95
C VAL A 65 -13.62 0.69 -27.92
N GLY A 66 -13.71 2.01 -28.17
CA GLY A 66 -14.98 2.72 -28.21
C GLY A 66 -15.34 3.35 -26.86
N GLN A 67 -16.64 3.48 -26.60
CA GLN A 67 -17.16 4.14 -25.40
C GLN A 67 -17.13 3.23 -24.16
N TYR A 68 -17.09 3.86 -23.00
CA TYR A 68 -17.10 3.21 -21.69
C TYR A 68 -18.38 3.55 -20.91
N GLU A 69 -18.70 2.68 -19.98
CA GLU A 69 -19.74 2.91 -18.98
C GLU A 69 -19.19 2.72 -17.56
N LEU A 70 -19.82 3.42 -16.64
CA LEU A 70 -19.52 3.42 -15.22
C LEU A 70 -20.63 2.70 -14.46
N ILE A 71 -20.27 1.66 -13.69
CA ILE A 71 -21.17 0.91 -12.80
C ILE A 71 -20.70 1.11 -11.38
N GLN A 72 -21.60 1.53 -10.48
CA GLN A 72 -21.30 1.73 -9.06
C GLN A 72 -22.28 0.94 -8.20
N GLY A 73 -21.80 0.47 -7.06
CA GLY A 73 -22.66 -0.29 -6.17
C GLY A 73 -21.95 -0.79 -4.92
N THR A 74 -22.57 -1.75 -4.28
CA THR A 74 -22.12 -2.38 -3.04
C THR A 74 -22.16 -3.88 -3.19
N ILE A 75 -21.13 -4.58 -2.71
CA ILE A 75 -21.17 -6.03 -2.50
C ILE A 75 -21.48 -6.34 -1.03
N THR A 76 -22.16 -7.46 -0.82
CA THR A 76 -22.21 -8.18 0.46
C THR A 76 -21.44 -9.48 0.29
N GLY A 77 -20.55 -9.76 1.23
CA GLY A 77 -19.78 -11.00 1.27
C GLY A 77 -19.88 -11.68 2.61
N GLU A 78 -19.42 -12.92 2.65
CA GLU A 78 -19.33 -13.70 3.88
C GLU A 78 -18.04 -14.52 3.92
N VAL A 79 -17.50 -14.68 5.12
CA VAL A 79 -16.24 -15.39 5.39
C VAL A 79 -16.50 -16.48 6.41
N ASP A 80 -16.04 -17.71 6.14
CA ASP A 80 -16.05 -18.78 7.14
C ASP A 80 -14.90 -18.58 8.12
N PRO A 81 -15.18 -18.25 9.38
CA PRO A 81 -14.14 -18.01 10.39
C PRO A 81 -13.50 -19.29 10.92
N SER A 82 -14.00 -20.47 10.54
CA SER A 82 -13.39 -21.77 10.84
C SER A 82 -12.42 -22.23 9.77
N ASN A 83 -12.46 -21.62 8.57
CA ASN A 83 -11.53 -21.92 7.48
C ASN A 83 -10.11 -21.47 7.85
N PRO A 84 -9.10 -22.34 7.75
CA PRO A 84 -7.70 -21.98 8.05
C PRO A 84 -7.17 -20.77 7.27
N GLN A 85 -7.61 -20.54 6.03
CA GLN A 85 -7.21 -19.38 5.23
C GLN A 85 -7.70 -18.05 5.82
N ASN A 86 -8.82 -18.06 6.57
CA ASN A 86 -9.39 -16.88 7.21
C ASN A 86 -8.98 -16.75 8.69
N ALA A 87 -8.39 -17.79 9.28
CA ALA A 87 -7.97 -17.81 10.68
C ALA A 87 -6.89 -16.78 11.01
N VAL A 88 -6.19 -16.27 9.99
CA VAL A 88 -5.20 -15.19 10.10
C VAL A 88 -5.84 -13.82 10.38
N ILE A 89 -7.14 -13.65 10.10
CA ILE A 89 -7.85 -12.38 10.36
C ILE A 89 -8.04 -12.22 11.86
N VAL A 90 -7.44 -11.17 12.42
CA VAL A 90 -7.52 -10.86 13.84
C VAL A 90 -8.98 -10.64 14.26
N ASP A 91 -9.38 -11.23 15.38
CA ASP A 91 -10.74 -11.18 15.94
C ASP A 91 -11.86 -11.77 15.05
N ILE A 92 -11.54 -12.48 13.96
CA ILE A 92 -12.57 -13.08 13.10
C ILE A 92 -13.49 -14.04 13.89
N ARG A 93 -12.94 -14.77 14.86
CA ARG A 93 -13.72 -15.69 15.71
C ARG A 93 -14.60 -14.98 16.74
N ASN A 94 -14.27 -13.74 17.05
CA ASN A 94 -14.99 -12.84 17.96
C ASN A 94 -16.06 -12.00 17.22
N SER A 95 -16.22 -12.21 15.91
CA SER A 95 -17.19 -11.49 15.09
C SER A 95 -18.59 -12.08 15.21
N PRO A 96 -19.65 -11.26 15.11
CA PRO A 96 -21.02 -11.74 14.98
C PRO A 96 -21.19 -12.68 13.78
N ARG A 97 -22.03 -13.70 13.93
CA ARG A 97 -22.32 -14.71 12.90
C ARG A 97 -23.69 -14.50 12.32
N ASN A 98 -23.82 -14.69 11.01
CA ASN A 98 -25.10 -14.79 10.34
C ASN A 98 -25.76 -16.19 10.59
N VAL A 99 -26.95 -16.39 10.07
CA VAL A 99 -27.72 -17.67 10.24
C VAL A 99 -27.00 -18.89 9.65
N ARG A 100 -25.99 -18.70 8.82
CA ARG A 100 -25.12 -19.75 8.25
C ARG A 100 -23.85 -19.99 9.08
N GLY A 101 -23.68 -19.28 10.18
CA GLY A 101 -22.44 -19.31 10.99
C GLY A 101 -21.27 -18.54 10.42
N MET A 102 -21.50 -17.77 9.36
CA MET A 102 -20.48 -16.99 8.64
C MET A 102 -20.39 -15.57 9.20
N VAL A 103 -19.24 -14.92 8.99
CA VAL A 103 -19.05 -13.48 9.26
C VAL A 103 -19.39 -12.71 7.99
N SER A 104 -20.39 -11.83 8.06
CA SER A 104 -20.82 -11.00 6.93
C SER A 104 -20.10 -9.66 6.92
N TYR A 105 -19.85 -9.14 5.72
CA TYR A 105 -19.30 -7.81 5.48
C TYR A 105 -19.95 -7.17 4.26
N SER A 106 -19.75 -5.84 4.09
CA SER A 106 -20.18 -5.11 2.91
C SER A 106 -19.07 -4.13 2.50
N SER A 107 -18.93 -3.94 1.18
CA SER A 107 -17.89 -3.10 0.57
C SER A 107 -18.42 -2.41 -0.69
N ASP A 108 -18.15 -1.12 -0.84
CA ASP A 108 -18.50 -0.38 -2.04
C ASP A 108 -17.54 -0.72 -3.19
N PHE A 109 -18.05 -0.68 -4.42
CA PHE A 109 -17.26 -0.91 -5.62
C PHE A 109 -17.63 0.06 -6.75
N GLN A 110 -16.70 0.19 -7.70
CA GLN A 110 -16.91 0.91 -8.96
C GLN A 110 -16.22 0.15 -10.09
N ILE A 111 -16.89 0.06 -11.24
CA ILE A 111 -16.38 -0.58 -12.46
C ILE A 111 -16.53 0.37 -13.62
N LEU A 112 -15.42 0.71 -14.27
CA LEU A 112 -15.38 1.43 -15.53
C LEU A 112 -14.96 0.44 -16.63
N ARG A 113 -15.88 0.10 -17.54
CA ARG A 113 -15.66 -0.95 -18.54
C ARG A 113 -16.04 -0.51 -19.95
N PRO A 114 -15.48 -1.13 -21.01
CA PRO A 114 -16.00 -0.97 -22.36
C PRO A 114 -17.49 -1.34 -22.42
N ILE A 115 -18.33 -0.52 -23.08
CA ILE A 115 -19.74 -0.89 -23.33
C ILE A 115 -19.82 -2.19 -24.11
N ASN A 116 -18.94 -2.35 -25.10
CA ASN A 116 -18.77 -3.62 -25.81
C ASN A 116 -17.51 -4.34 -25.28
N LEU A 117 -17.69 -5.29 -24.35
CA LEU A 117 -16.61 -6.04 -23.73
C LEU A 117 -15.69 -6.75 -24.75
N SER A 118 -16.25 -7.23 -25.88
CA SER A 118 -15.44 -7.91 -26.92
C SER A 118 -14.39 -7.03 -27.61
N ARG A 119 -14.45 -5.70 -27.39
CA ARG A 119 -13.47 -4.74 -27.89
C ARG A 119 -12.45 -4.33 -26.83
N GLY A 120 -12.62 -4.79 -25.60
CA GLY A 120 -11.64 -4.65 -24.52
C GLY A 120 -10.49 -5.64 -24.65
N ASN A 121 -9.52 -5.53 -23.75
CA ASN A 121 -8.40 -6.46 -23.68
C ASN A 121 -8.66 -7.70 -22.81
N HIS A 122 -9.86 -7.83 -22.24
CA HIS A 122 -10.28 -8.91 -21.35
C HIS A 122 -9.48 -8.96 -20.03
N ARG A 123 -9.01 -7.82 -19.56
CA ARG A 123 -8.22 -7.70 -18.33
C ARG A 123 -8.84 -6.69 -17.40
N ILE A 124 -8.79 -7.01 -16.11
CA ILE A 124 -9.12 -6.07 -15.05
C ILE A 124 -7.84 -5.42 -14.56
N LEU A 125 -7.82 -4.09 -14.53
CA LEU A 125 -6.91 -3.30 -13.70
C LEU A 125 -7.65 -2.97 -12.40
N PHE A 126 -7.25 -3.61 -11.29
CA PHE A 126 -7.89 -3.45 -10.00
C PHE A 126 -7.12 -2.40 -9.18
N ASP A 127 -7.67 -1.20 -9.06
CA ASP A 127 -7.10 -0.11 -8.26
C ASP A 127 -7.58 -0.23 -6.80
N LEU A 128 -6.65 -0.25 -5.87
CA LEU A 128 -6.96 -0.20 -4.45
C LEU A 128 -7.06 1.27 -4.02
N PRO A 129 -8.26 1.79 -3.67
CA PRO A 129 -8.42 3.19 -3.27
C PRO A 129 -7.58 3.56 -2.05
N ASN A 130 -6.89 4.70 -2.12
CA ASN A 130 -6.11 5.25 -1.02
C ASN A 130 -7.00 6.13 -0.15
N ARG A 131 -7.28 5.74 1.10
CA ARG A 131 -8.20 6.43 2.02
C ARG A 131 -9.55 6.79 1.37
N GLY A 132 -10.10 5.83 0.59
CA GLY A 132 -11.36 6.01 -0.15
C GLY A 132 -11.23 6.83 -1.44
N GLY A 133 -10.00 7.15 -1.88
CA GLY A 133 -9.72 7.83 -3.14
C GLY A 133 -9.12 6.89 -4.19
N ALA A 134 -9.77 6.73 -5.34
CA ALA A 134 -9.23 5.98 -6.48
C ALA A 134 -8.07 6.73 -7.14
N THR A 135 -7.01 6.04 -7.52
CA THR A 135 -5.75 6.64 -7.97
C THR A 135 -5.36 6.29 -9.40
N ALA A 136 -5.79 5.15 -9.93
CA ALA A 136 -5.30 4.66 -11.23
C ALA A 136 -5.54 5.65 -12.37
N LEU A 137 -6.75 6.21 -12.49
CA LEU A 137 -7.06 7.12 -13.60
C LEU A 137 -6.23 8.41 -13.54
N SER A 138 -5.96 8.94 -12.36
CA SER A 138 -5.08 10.10 -12.20
C SER A 138 -3.61 9.77 -12.47
N LEU A 139 -3.13 8.64 -11.99
CA LEU A 139 -1.72 8.23 -12.14
C LEU A 139 -1.36 7.87 -13.59
N PHE A 140 -2.20 7.07 -14.26
CA PHE A 140 -1.88 6.61 -15.62
C PHE A 140 -2.31 7.59 -16.70
N ASN A 141 -3.43 8.28 -16.49
CA ASN A 141 -4.04 9.12 -17.52
C ASN A 141 -3.94 10.62 -17.27
N GLY A 142 -3.63 11.05 -16.02
CA GLY A 142 -3.81 12.45 -15.62
C GLY A 142 -5.29 12.87 -15.60
N GLY A 143 -6.19 11.91 -15.40
CA GLY A 143 -7.64 12.11 -15.36
C GLY A 143 -8.18 12.31 -13.94
N SER A 144 -9.52 12.34 -13.83
CA SER A 144 -10.20 12.44 -12.53
C SER A 144 -10.08 11.13 -11.75
N GLY A 145 -9.70 11.17 -10.47
CA GLY A 145 -9.62 9.97 -9.63
C GLY A 145 -10.99 9.33 -9.39
N ASN A 146 -11.80 9.89 -8.48
CA ASN A 146 -13.10 9.32 -8.11
C ASN A 146 -14.22 9.65 -9.09
N ASN A 147 -14.17 10.81 -9.76
CA ASN A 147 -15.22 11.22 -10.68
C ASN A 147 -14.97 10.71 -12.10
N LYS A 148 -15.59 9.59 -12.46
CA LYS A 148 -15.56 8.98 -13.78
C LYS A 148 -16.89 9.15 -14.54
N THR A 149 -17.72 10.11 -14.14
CA THR A 149 -19.00 10.45 -14.77
C THR A 149 -18.80 11.34 -15.99
N THR A 150 -19.91 11.73 -16.63
CA THR A 150 -19.92 12.69 -17.73
C THR A 150 -19.20 14.02 -17.42
N SER A 151 -19.18 14.46 -16.13
CA SER A 151 -18.46 15.66 -15.70
C SER A 151 -16.97 15.42 -15.36
N GLY A 152 -16.52 14.16 -15.34
CA GLY A 152 -15.13 13.79 -15.09
C GLY A 152 -14.26 13.90 -16.35
N THR A 153 -12.96 13.97 -16.17
CA THR A 153 -12.01 13.94 -17.29
C THR A 153 -11.31 12.57 -17.38
N PRO A 154 -11.26 11.96 -18.58
CA PRO A 154 -10.52 10.71 -18.81
C PRO A 154 -8.99 10.94 -18.85
N GLY A 155 -8.51 12.20 -18.86
CA GLY A 155 -7.11 12.52 -19.11
C GLY A 155 -6.70 12.16 -20.54
N ASN A 156 -5.48 11.59 -20.72
CA ASN A 156 -5.00 11.14 -22.02
C ASN A 156 -5.66 9.84 -22.53
N GLY A 157 -6.52 9.22 -21.73
CA GLY A 157 -7.28 8.04 -22.11
C GLY A 157 -6.49 6.72 -22.14
N PHE A 158 -5.27 6.66 -21.66
CA PHE A 158 -4.37 5.50 -21.79
C PHE A 158 -5.03 4.17 -21.36
N ILE A 159 -5.54 4.07 -20.12
CA ILE A 159 -6.17 2.84 -19.61
C ILE A 159 -7.28 2.35 -20.53
N MET A 160 -8.16 3.28 -20.96
CA MET A 160 -9.31 2.96 -21.82
C MET A 160 -8.88 2.60 -23.26
N THR A 161 -7.88 3.30 -23.80
CA THR A 161 -7.34 3.00 -25.13
C THR A 161 -6.64 1.63 -25.17
N GLN A 162 -6.04 1.20 -24.04
CA GLN A 162 -5.51 -0.14 -23.87
C GLN A 162 -6.61 -1.21 -23.67
N GLY A 163 -7.87 -0.81 -23.46
CA GLY A 163 -9.01 -1.72 -23.37
C GLY A 163 -9.22 -2.35 -22.00
N TYR A 164 -8.61 -1.84 -20.94
CA TYR A 164 -8.80 -2.36 -19.58
C TYR A 164 -10.21 -2.09 -19.06
N THR A 165 -10.74 -3.04 -18.29
CA THR A 165 -11.79 -2.78 -17.31
C THR A 165 -11.12 -2.33 -16.02
N LEU A 166 -11.39 -1.09 -15.57
CA LEU A 166 -10.87 -0.57 -14.31
C LEU A 166 -11.88 -0.87 -13.19
N VAL A 167 -11.42 -1.51 -12.12
CA VAL A 167 -12.24 -1.86 -10.94
C VAL A 167 -11.63 -1.22 -9.71
N GLU A 168 -12.46 -0.59 -8.89
CA GLU A 168 -12.11 -0.16 -7.53
C GLU A 168 -13.01 -0.87 -6.52
N GLY A 169 -12.44 -1.36 -5.42
CA GLY A 169 -13.14 -1.98 -4.31
C GLY A 169 -12.70 -1.36 -2.98
N ALA A 170 -13.65 -1.01 -2.11
CA ALA A 170 -13.34 -0.53 -0.77
C ALA A 170 -12.72 -1.63 0.09
N TRP A 171 -11.78 -1.27 0.95
CA TRP A 171 -11.05 -2.25 1.77
C TRP A 171 -10.70 -1.74 3.18
N GLU A 172 -10.68 -0.44 3.42
CA GLU A 172 -10.21 0.13 4.70
C GLU A 172 -11.32 0.79 5.51
N ILE A 173 -11.21 0.66 6.84
CA ILE A 173 -12.22 1.14 7.80
C ILE A 173 -12.13 2.63 8.11
N THR A 174 -11.01 3.29 7.78
CA THR A 174 -10.76 4.70 8.07
C THR A 174 -11.08 5.63 6.90
N ALA A 175 -11.51 5.07 5.77
CA ALA A 175 -11.96 5.86 4.62
C ALA A 175 -13.21 6.68 4.96
N PRO A 176 -13.29 7.96 4.48
CA PRO A 176 -14.51 8.74 4.64
C PRO A 176 -15.72 8.02 4.05
N GLN A 177 -16.85 8.06 4.76
CA GLN A 177 -18.09 7.39 4.31
C GLN A 177 -18.69 7.99 3.02
N THR A 178 -18.17 9.13 2.57
CA THR A 178 -18.52 9.78 1.28
C THR A 178 -17.70 9.25 0.09
N GLY A 179 -16.68 8.40 0.35
CA GLY A 179 -15.85 7.73 -0.66
C GLY A 179 -16.18 6.25 -0.76
N PHE A 180 -15.16 5.45 -1.08
CA PHE A 180 -15.27 3.99 -1.03
C PHE A 180 -15.28 3.53 0.41
N ALA A 181 -16.42 3.08 0.91
CA ALA A 181 -16.63 2.69 2.30
C ALA A 181 -16.79 1.19 2.47
N VAL A 182 -16.36 0.69 3.63
CA VAL A 182 -16.60 -0.67 4.08
C VAL A 182 -17.48 -0.67 5.32
N ARG A 183 -18.22 -1.77 5.53
CA ARG A 183 -19.05 -2.02 6.71
C ARG A 183 -18.67 -3.38 7.25
N PHE A 184 -17.73 -3.37 8.20
CA PHE A 184 -17.21 -4.56 8.85
C PHE A 184 -17.77 -4.70 10.26
N PRO A 185 -17.92 -5.93 10.78
CA PRO A 185 -18.46 -6.17 12.10
C PRO A 185 -17.52 -5.68 13.20
N ILE A 186 -18.10 -5.33 14.34
CA ILE A 186 -17.41 -5.08 15.60
C ILE A 186 -17.25 -6.43 16.33
N ALA A 187 -16.03 -6.74 16.74
CA ALA A 187 -15.74 -7.92 17.53
C ALA A 187 -16.25 -7.75 18.99
N LYS A 188 -16.65 -8.87 19.60
CA LYS A 188 -17.09 -8.94 21.00
C LYS A 188 -16.42 -10.12 21.71
N ASN A 189 -16.33 -10.03 23.01
CA ASN A 189 -15.92 -11.17 23.83
C ASN A 189 -16.90 -12.36 23.64
N PRO A 190 -16.48 -13.61 23.91
CA PRO A 190 -17.35 -14.78 23.79
C PRO A 190 -18.67 -14.73 24.60
N ASP A 191 -18.69 -13.96 25.68
CA ASP A 191 -19.88 -13.70 26.51
C ASP A 191 -20.78 -12.57 25.95
N GLY A 192 -20.40 -11.97 24.81
CA GLY A 192 -21.11 -10.86 24.19
C GLY A 192 -20.75 -9.47 24.74
N SER A 193 -19.86 -9.39 25.73
CA SER A 193 -19.41 -8.11 26.29
C SER A 193 -18.52 -7.35 25.32
N ILE A 194 -18.36 -6.04 25.56
CA ILE A 194 -17.54 -5.14 24.76
C ILE A 194 -16.05 -5.49 24.96
N ILE A 195 -15.31 -5.56 23.85
CA ILE A 195 -13.85 -5.63 23.88
C ILE A 195 -13.31 -4.21 24.06
N THR A 196 -12.40 -4.04 25.03
CA THR A 196 -11.62 -2.82 25.23
C THR A 196 -10.13 -3.10 25.07
N GLY A 197 -9.34 -2.06 24.77
CA GLY A 197 -7.90 -2.16 24.66
C GLY A 197 -7.26 -0.80 24.48
N ILE A 198 -5.93 -0.77 24.49
CA ILE A 198 -5.19 0.46 24.31
C ILE A 198 -5.20 0.89 22.84
N ALA A 199 -5.36 2.18 22.58
CA ALA A 199 -5.20 2.81 21.26
C ALA A 199 -4.41 4.11 21.41
N LEU A 200 -3.78 4.53 20.31
CA LEU A 200 -3.03 5.77 20.22
C LEU A 200 -3.50 6.53 18.97
N GLU A 201 -3.80 7.82 19.16
CA GLU A 201 -4.07 8.76 18.08
C GLU A 201 -2.95 9.78 17.99
N GLU A 202 -2.49 10.06 16.78
CA GLU A 202 -1.52 11.10 16.50
C GLU A 202 -2.20 12.22 15.70
N PHE A 203 -2.10 13.46 16.19
CA PHE A 203 -2.60 14.64 15.51
C PHE A 203 -1.43 15.51 15.09
N VAL A 204 -1.15 15.50 13.78
CA VAL A 204 -0.09 16.30 13.16
C VAL A 204 -0.67 17.61 12.69
N ILE A 205 -0.27 18.72 13.29
CA ILE A 205 -0.81 20.05 13.00
C ILE A 205 0.23 20.85 12.20
N ASP A 206 -0.10 21.17 10.96
CA ASP A 206 0.76 21.98 10.10
C ASP A 206 0.68 23.47 10.41
N LYS A 207 1.69 24.24 10.00
CA LYS A 207 1.91 25.65 10.34
C LYS A 207 0.69 26.58 10.09
N ASN A 208 -0.23 26.20 9.23
CA ASN A 208 -1.41 26.99 8.89
C ASN A 208 -2.71 26.37 9.39
N ALA A 209 -2.65 25.34 10.24
CA ALA A 209 -3.82 24.61 10.72
C ALA A 209 -4.06 24.88 12.21
N THR A 210 -5.32 25.05 12.57
CA THR A 210 -5.78 25.21 13.96
C THR A 210 -7.07 24.43 14.16
N PRO A 211 -7.04 23.08 14.06
CA PRO A 211 -8.25 22.27 14.22
C PRO A 211 -8.82 22.40 15.63
N ALA A 212 -10.13 22.49 15.75
CA ALA A 212 -10.83 22.61 17.02
C ALA A 212 -10.88 21.26 17.78
N THR A 213 -10.81 20.13 17.04
CA THR A 213 -10.96 18.79 17.60
C THR A 213 -9.94 17.81 17.02
N GLY A 214 -9.54 16.83 17.83
CA GLY A 214 -8.81 15.63 17.43
C GLY A 214 -9.77 14.44 17.38
N LEU A 215 -9.99 13.87 16.18
CA LEU A 215 -10.89 12.73 16.00
C LEU A 215 -10.23 11.43 16.44
N LEU A 216 -10.99 10.58 17.13
CA LEU A 216 -10.58 9.24 17.51
C LEU A 216 -11.08 8.21 16.50
N THR A 217 -10.24 7.27 16.12
CA THR A 217 -10.64 6.17 15.22
C THR A 217 -11.65 5.25 15.89
N TYR A 218 -11.51 5.03 17.18
CA TYR A 218 -12.42 4.25 18.01
C TYR A 218 -12.92 5.08 19.20
N PRO A 219 -14.17 4.90 19.62
CA PRO A 219 -14.66 5.58 20.82
C PRO A 219 -13.82 5.21 22.04
N ALA A 220 -13.58 6.17 22.94
CA ALA A 220 -13.02 5.86 24.24
C ALA A 220 -14.00 5.01 25.08
N ALA A 221 -13.47 4.08 25.86
CA ALA A 221 -14.29 3.18 26.70
C ALA A 221 -14.87 3.87 27.93
N SER A 222 -14.34 5.05 28.29
CA SER A 222 -14.75 5.80 29.49
C SER A 222 -14.42 7.27 29.33
N ALA A 223 -15.25 8.13 29.91
CA ALA A 223 -14.95 9.56 30.05
C ALA A 223 -13.94 9.88 31.18
N ASP A 224 -13.51 8.87 31.92
CA ASP A 224 -12.50 9.00 32.97
C ASP A 224 -11.13 9.33 32.38
N LYS A 225 -10.73 10.59 32.50
CA LYS A 225 -9.48 11.11 31.93
C LYS A 225 -8.21 10.53 32.56
N SER A 226 -8.31 9.88 33.72
CA SER A 226 -7.18 9.17 34.34
C SER A 226 -6.74 7.95 33.55
N ARG A 227 -7.57 7.49 32.61
CA ARG A 227 -7.34 6.35 31.69
C ARG A 227 -6.80 6.77 30.32
N ALA A 228 -6.43 8.04 30.17
CA ALA A 228 -5.91 8.59 28.94
C ALA A 228 -4.75 9.56 29.21
N THR A 229 -3.83 9.67 28.26
CA THR A 229 -2.70 10.60 28.32
C THR A 229 -2.62 11.35 27.01
N LEU A 230 -2.58 12.69 27.09
CA LEU A 230 -2.31 13.55 25.94
C LEU A 230 -0.94 14.18 26.10
N THR A 231 -0.11 14.07 25.09
CA THR A 231 1.21 14.73 25.03
C THR A 231 1.32 15.63 23.81
N VAL A 232 2.28 16.56 23.84
CA VAL A 232 2.58 17.46 22.74
C VAL A 232 4.09 17.70 22.64
N ARG A 233 4.59 17.86 21.40
CA ARG A 233 5.98 18.24 21.05
C ARG A 233 6.01 18.93 19.68
N GLU A 234 7.10 19.62 19.37
CA GLU A 234 7.27 20.30 18.07
C GLU A 234 7.93 19.37 17.06
N ASN A 235 9.03 18.73 17.42
CA ASN A 235 9.75 17.79 16.57
C ASN A 235 9.61 16.35 17.09
N TYR A 236 9.80 15.41 16.20
CA TYR A 236 9.68 13.99 16.52
C TYR A 236 10.68 13.52 17.58
N ALA A 237 11.88 14.12 17.59
CA ALA A 237 12.95 13.78 18.52
C ALA A 237 12.79 14.46 19.89
N ASP A 238 11.90 15.45 20.03
CA ASP A 238 11.71 16.17 21.27
C ASP A 238 11.08 15.28 22.36
N ILE A 239 11.40 15.58 23.61
CA ILE A 239 10.73 14.95 24.75
C ILE A 239 9.29 15.45 24.83
N PRO A 240 8.28 14.57 24.79
CA PRO A 240 6.88 14.98 24.81
C PRO A 240 6.52 15.66 26.15
N THR A 241 5.82 16.78 26.09
CA THR A 241 5.23 17.44 27.27
C THR A 241 3.82 16.89 27.51
N VAL A 242 3.54 16.46 28.74
CA VAL A 242 2.21 15.98 29.13
C VAL A 242 1.26 17.15 29.30
N ILE A 243 0.13 17.13 28.60
CA ILE A 243 -1.00 18.03 28.82
C ILE A 243 -1.87 17.44 29.93
N GLN A 244 -1.96 18.17 31.08
CA GLN A 244 -2.72 17.70 32.22
C GLN A 244 -4.21 17.45 31.87
N PRO A 245 -4.93 16.55 32.60
CA PRO A 245 -6.34 16.26 32.32
C PRO A 245 -7.28 17.48 32.35
N SER A 246 -6.90 18.56 33.02
CA SER A 246 -7.62 19.85 33.00
C SER A 246 -7.43 20.62 31.68
N GLY A 247 -6.41 20.30 30.87
CA GLY A 247 -6.04 20.99 29.63
C GLY A 247 -6.76 20.47 28.38
N TRP A 248 -7.54 19.40 28.49
CA TRP A 248 -8.28 18.81 27.37
C TRP A 248 -9.60 18.21 27.86
N ASP A 249 -10.54 17.93 26.94
CA ASP A 249 -11.79 17.24 27.24
C ASP A 249 -12.33 16.45 26.06
N TYR A 250 -13.17 15.45 26.33
CA TYR A 250 -13.99 14.85 25.26
C TYR A 250 -15.02 15.86 24.77
N THR A 251 -15.34 15.80 23.46
CA THR A 251 -16.29 16.78 22.86
C THR A 251 -17.73 16.56 23.32
N ASP A 252 -18.12 15.29 23.52
CA ASP A 252 -19.47 14.88 23.88
C ASP A 252 -19.50 13.45 24.47
N ALA A 253 -20.70 12.95 24.75
CA ALA A 253 -20.91 11.62 25.35
C ALA A 253 -20.61 10.44 24.40
N THR A 254 -20.37 10.68 23.10
CA THR A 254 -19.98 9.60 22.17
C THR A 254 -18.52 9.22 22.32
N LEU A 255 -17.72 10.09 22.94
CA LEU A 255 -16.29 9.88 23.21
C LEU A 255 -15.47 9.58 21.94
N THR A 256 -15.85 10.15 20.81
CA THR A 256 -15.21 9.95 19.49
C THR A 256 -14.27 11.08 19.09
N ALA A 257 -14.13 12.11 19.91
CA ALA A 257 -13.20 13.22 19.67
C ALA A 257 -12.79 13.88 20.98
N ILE A 258 -11.63 14.55 20.94
CA ILE A 258 -11.14 15.41 22.04
C ILE A 258 -10.96 16.84 21.56
N LYS A 259 -10.98 17.80 22.49
CA LYS A 259 -10.67 19.21 22.30
C LYS A 259 -9.70 19.70 23.37
N LEU A 260 -8.88 20.69 23.06
CA LEU A 260 -8.06 21.37 24.07
C LEU A 260 -8.86 22.41 24.83
N THR A 261 -8.68 22.46 26.15
CA THR A 261 -9.17 23.53 27.04
C THR A 261 -8.06 24.51 27.42
N SER A 262 -6.81 24.02 27.44
CA SER A 262 -5.58 24.81 27.58
C SER A 262 -4.41 23.99 27.06
N GLY A 263 -3.27 24.61 26.75
CA GLY A 263 -2.08 23.87 26.33
C GLY A 263 -0.91 24.78 25.96
N PRO A 264 0.32 24.24 25.92
CA PRO A 264 1.53 25.03 25.67
C PRO A 264 1.62 25.57 24.23
N PHE A 265 1.06 24.88 23.24
CA PHE A 265 1.14 25.24 21.82
C PHE A 265 -0.21 25.56 21.17
N GLY A 266 -1.29 25.56 21.95
CA GLY A 266 -2.65 25.87 21.47
C GLY A 266 -3.39 26.69 22.49
N GLY A 267 -4.26 27.59 21.99
CA GLY A 267 -5.21 28.30 22.83
C GLY A 267 -6.41 27.44 23.21
N PRO A 268 -7.28 27.94 24.09
CA PRO A 268 -8.54 27.27 24.39
C PRO A 268 -9.34 26.97 23.11
N GLY A 269 -9.73 25.69 22.93
CA GLY A 269 -10.58 25.24 21.83
C GLY A 269 -9.89 24.95 20.49
N SER A 270 -8.55 25.00 20.41
CA SER A 270 -7.83 24.61 19.19
C SER A 270 -6.48 23.95 19.48
N PHE A 271 -6.07 23.01 18.61
CA PHE A 271 -4.71 22.49 18.57
C PHE A 271 -3.78 23.53 17.93
N GLY A 272 -2.61 23.75 18.55
CA GLY A 272 -1.63 24.72 18.06
C GLY A 272 -0.94 24.27 16.77
N PRO A 273 -0.61 25.21 15.86
CA PRO A 273 0.15 24.90 14.66
C PRO A 273 1.57 24.43 14.99
N THR A 274 2.18 23.72 14.04
CA THR A 274 3.55 23.17 14.11
C THR A 274 3.78 22.15 15.23
N ALA A 275 2.71 21.60 15.83
CA ALA A 275 2.79 20.67 16.93
C ALA A 275 2.34 19.26 16.55
N LEU A 276 2.91 18.28 17.24
CA LEU A 276 2.55 16.88 17.18
C LEU A 276 1.93 16.48 18.53
N TYR A 277 0.65 16.12 18.51
CA TYR A 277 -0.06 15.63 19.69
C TYR A 277 -0.23 14.12 19.62
N GLU A 278 -0.02 13.44 20.73
CA GLU A 278 -0.21 11.98 20.87
C GLU A 278 -1.20 11.72 22.00
N PHE A 279 -2.30 11.06 21.68
CA PHE A 279 -3.36 10.72 22.64
C PHE A 279 -3.47 9.22 22.81
N THR A 280 -3.01 8.71 23.95
CA THR A 280 -3.12 7.30 24.32
C THR A 280 -4.32 7.12 25.25
N TYR A 281 -5.21 6.17 24.93
CA TYR A 281 -6.44 5.97 25.67
C TYR A 281 -6.92 4.52 25.62
N THR A 282 -7.88 4.16 26.49
CA THR A 282 -8.58 2.87 26.39
C THR A 282 -9.73 3.02 25.39
N ALA A 283 -9.61 2.35 24.25
CA ALA A 283 -10.63 2.29 23.20
C ALA A 283 -11.61 1.12 23.44
N GLN A 284 -12.76 1.18 22.74
CA GLN A 284 -13.77 0.11 22.75
C GLN A 284 -14.28 -0.18 21.32
N ASN A 285 -14.97 -1.34 21.18
CA ASN A 285 -15.63 -1.73 19.93
C ASN A 285 -14.67 -1.88 18.73
N PRO A 286 -13.65 -2.76 18.78
CA PRO A 286 -12.73 -2.95 17.68
C PRO A 286 -13.46 -3.49 16.45
N ILE A 287 -13.24 -2.85 15.31
CA ILE A 287 -13.71 -3.31 13.99
C ILE A 287 -12.76 -4.40 13.50
N VAL A 288 -13.29 -5.46 12.89
CA VAL A 288 -12.48 -6.55 12.31
C VAL A 288 -11.91 -6.11 10.96
N ALA A 289 -10.91 -5.24 11.03
CA ALA A 289 -10.37 -4.54 9.86
C ALA A 289 -9.68 -5.48 8.85
N GLY A 290 -9.09 -6.59 9.31
CA GLY A 290 -8.49 -7.61 8.44
C GLY A 290 -9.46 -8.23 7.41
N LEU A 291 -10.77 -8.05 7.56
CA LEU A 291 -11.78 -8.39 6.54
C LEU A 291 -11.57 -7.62 5.22
N GLY A 292 -10.82 -6.51 5.23
CA GLY A 292 -10.46 -5.80 4.01
C GLY A 292 -9.69 -6.67 3.02
N PHE A 293 -8.80 -7.54 3.49
CA PHE A 293 -8.10 -8.51 2.63
C PHE A 293 -9.08 -9.51 2.00
N ALA A 294 -10.02 -10.02 2.79
CA ALA A 294 -11.06 -10.93 2.29
C ALA A 294 -11.98 -10.23 1.27
N ALA A 295 -12.38 -8.99 1.51
CA ALA A 295 -13.23 -8.22 0.60
C ALA A 295 -12.57 -8.04 -0.78
N LEU A 296 -11.27 -7.71 -0.83
CA LEU A 296 -10.48 -7.61 -2.07
C LEU A 296 -10.40 -8.97 -2.79
N ARG A 297 -10.03 -10.04 -2.07
CA ARG A 297 -9.97 -11.41 -2.59
C ARG A 297 -11.30 -11.84 -3.20
N ASP A 298 -12.38 -11.65 -2.45
CA ASP A 298 -13.69 -12.18 -2.81
C ASP A 298 -14.32 -11.41 -3.97
N LEU A 299 -14.16 -10.08 -4.03
CA LEU A 299 -14.60 -9.27 -5.17
C LEU A 299 -13.85 -9.66 -6.44
N ALA A 300 -12.52 -9.73 -6.42
CA ALA A 300 -11.72 -10.11 -7.57
C ALA A 300 -12.08 -11.54 -8.04
N THR A 301 -12.25 -12.48 -7.10
CA THR A 301 -12.65 -13.86 -7.41
C THR A 301 -14.05 -13.92 -8.02
N PHE A 302 -15.02 -13.16 -7.48
CA PHE A 302 -16.38 -13.07 -8.03
C PHE A 302 -16.35 -12.54 -9.48
N LEU A 303 -15.67 -11.45 -9.73
CA LEU A 303 -15.58 -10.86 -11.06
C LEU A 303 -14.96 -11.83 -12.08
N ARG A 304 -13.99 -12.64 -11.67
CA ARG A 304 -13.32 -13.63 -12.55
C ARG A 304 -14.18 -14.84 -12.84
N THR A 305 -14.93 -15.36 -11.82
CA THR A 305 -15.45 -16.74 -11.89
C THR A 305 -16.96 -16.85 -11.90
N ALA A 306 -17.67 -15.89 -11.32
CA ALA A 306 -19.12 -15.97 -11.16
C ALA A 306 -19.88 -15.50 -12.41
N GLN A 307 -21.02 -16.13 -12.69
CA GLN A 307 -21.97 -15.63 -13.68
C GLN A 307 -22.98 -14.68 -13.03
N THR A 308 -23.45 -15.04 -11.84
CA THR A 308 -24.43 -14.28 -11.04
C THR A 308 -24.09 -14.39 -9.57
N ASP A 309 -24.64 -13.51 -8.76
CA ASP A 309 -24.70 -13.64 -7.30
C ASP A 309 -25.76 -14.68 -6.87
N ASP A 310 -25.99 -14.83 -5.54
CA ASP A 310 -26.98 -15.77 -4.98
C ASP A 310 -28.43 -15.39 -5.31
N PHE A 311 -28.69 -14.17 -5.70
CA PHE A 311 -30.00 -13.62 -6.04
C PHE A 311 -30.27 -13.59 -7.56
N GLY A 312 -29.31 -14.02 -8.37
CA GLY A 312 -29.42 -14.01 -9.84
C GLY A 312 -29.00 -12.69 -10.48
N THR A 313 -28.43 -11.74 -9.72
CA THR A 313 -27.87 -10.50 -10.30
C THR A 313 -26.62 -10.83 -11.09
N ALA A 314 -26.58 -10.43 -12.35
CA ALA A 314 -25.47 -10.74 -13.25
C ALA A 314 -24.15 -10.08 -12.77
N ASN A 315 -23.05 -10.82 -12.85
CA ASN A 315 -21.71 -10.25 -12.74
C ASN A 315 -21.46 -9.32 -13.94
N PRO A 316 -21.11 -8.04 -13.73
CA PRO A 316 -20.94 -7.08 -14.81
C PRO A 316 -19.91 -7.46 -15.87
N VAL A 317 -18.96 -8.34 -15.58
CA VAL A 317 -17.88 -8.79 -16.48
C VAL A 317 -17.87 -10.31 -16.65
N ALA A 318 -19.02 -10.96 -16.48
CA ALA A 318 -19.14 -12.41 -16.55
C ALA A 318 -18.56 -12.98 -17.84
N GLY A 319 -17.59 -13.92 -17.71
CA GLY A 319 -16.96 -14.60 -18.83
C GLY A 319 -15.95 -13.80 -19.66
N ASP A 320 -15.67 -12.54 -19.26
CA ASP A 320 -14.75 -11.65 -19.99
C ASP A 320 -13.34 -11.57 -19.37
N VAL A 321 -13.12 -12.09 -18.18
CA VAL A 321 -11.87 -11.84 -17.41
C VAL A 321 -10.83 -12.93 -17.63
N HIS A 322 -9.75 -12.59 -18.37
CA HIS A 322 -8.62 -13.49 -18.60
C HIS A 322 -7.49 -13.27 -17.57
N ALA A 323 -7.26 -12.04 -17.14
CA ALA A 323 -6.28 -11.71 -16.09
C ALA A 323 -6.76 -10.55 -15.24
N ILE A 324 -6.29 -10.51 -13.98
CA ILE A 324 -6.52 -9.40 -13.06
C ILE A 324 -5.17 -8.89 -12.54
N TYR A 325 -4.89 -7.61 -12.77
CA TYR A 325 -3.72 -6.92 -12.24
C TYR A 325 -4.16 -5.95 -11.16
N SER A 326 -3.54 -6.02 -9.97
CA SER A 326 -3.74 -4.95 -9.01
C SER A 326 -2.78 -3.80 -9.26
N THR A 327 -3.26 -2.58 -9.06
CA THR A 327 -2.42 -1.38 -8.98
C THR A 327 -2.74 -0.62 -7.72
N CYS A 328 -1.76 0.10 -7.21
CA CYS A 328 -1.88 0.84 -5.97
C CYS A 328 -0.87 1.98 -5.91
N ALA A 329 -1.13 2.96 -5.06
CA ALA A 329 -0.17 4.00 -4.73
C ALA A 329 -0.12 4.21 -3.21
N SER A 330 1.06 4.11 -2.60
CA SER A 330 1.29 4.41 -1.19
C SER A 330 0.67 3.37 -0.23
N GLN A 331 -0.22 3.79 0.67
CA GLN A 331 -0.88 2.97 1.68
C GLN A 331 -1.51 1.67 1.11
N PRO A 332 -2.23 1.67 -0.02
CA PRO A 332 -2.76 0.44 -0.59
C PRO A 332 -1.69 -0.55 -1.04
N CYS A 333 -0.50 -0.09 -1.45
CA CYS A 333 0.60 -1.00 -1.80
C CYS A 333 1.15 -1.72 -0.58
N ARG A 334 1.19 -1.06 0.57
CA ARG A 334 1.49 -1.70 1.85
C ARG A 334 0.43 -2.75 2.22
N THR A 335 -0.82 -2.50 1.87
CA THR A 335 -1.90 -3.50 1.97
C THR A 335 -1.64 -4.69 1.05
N MET A 336 -1.16 -4.47 -0.17
CA MET A 336 -0.80 -5.57 -1.08
C MET A 336 0.42 -6.37 -0.59
N HIS A 337 1.38 -5.76 0.10
CA HIS A 337 2.46 -6.48 0.77
C HIS A 337 1.91 -7.49 1.78
N ASP A 338 1.01 -7.05 2.66
CA ASP A 338 0.41 -7.92 3.68
C ASP A 338 -0.62 -8.90 3.08
N PHE A 339 -1.34 -8.51 2.02
CA PHE A 339 -2.24 -9.38 1.28
C PHE A 339 -1.51 -10.63 0.75
N VAL A 340 -0.34 -10.44 0.16
CA VAL A 340 0.49 -11.54 -0.34
C VAL A 340 1.13 -12.32 0.80
N LEU A 341 1.69 -11.63 1.80
CA LEU A 341 2.32 -12.22 2.99
C LEU A 341 1.36 -13.13 3.76
N LEU A 342 0.12 -12.69 3.95
CA LEU A 342 -0.91 -13.41 4.70
C LEU A 342 -1.62 -14.50 3.88
N GLY A 343 -1.29 -14.63 2.58
CA GLY A 343 -1.79 -15.70 1.71
C GLY A 343 -3.12 -15.41 1.01
N PHE A 344 -3.61 -14.17 1.03
CA PHE A 344 -4.89 -13.81 0.40
C PHE A 344 -4.87 -13.83 -1.13
N ASN A 345 -3.71 -14.01 -1.78
CA ASN A 345 -3.67 -14.21 -3.24
C ASN A 345 -4.12 -15.62 -3.67
N GLU A 346 -4.46 -16.48 -2.72
CA GLU A 346 -5.16 -17.72 -2.95
C GLU A 346 -6.67 -17.52 -2.80
N ALA A 347 -7.42 -17.77 -3.89
CA ALA A 347 -8.88 -17.77 -3.86
C ALA A 347 -9.39 -18.92 -2.98
N GLU A 348 -10.41 -18.68 -2.17
CA GLU A 348 -11.03 -19.73 -1.39
C GLU A 348 -11.72 -20.74 -2.32
N TYR A 349 -11.59 -22.02 -2.03
CA TYR A 349 -12.11 -23.09 -2.87
C TYR A 349 -13.64 -23.00 -2.99
N VAL A 350 -14.15 -22.80 -4.21
CA VAL A 350 -15.57 -22.91 -4.52
C VAL A 350 -15.85 -24.31 -5.07
N PRO A 351 -16.61 -25.17 -4.35
CA PRO A 351 -16.98 -26.47 -4.89
C PRO A 351 -17.80 -26.30 -6.18
N ASN A 352 -17.44 -27.06 -7.22
CA ASN A 352 -18.20 -27.16 -8.44
C ASN A 352 -19.68 -27.54 -8.11
N LYS A 353 -20.66 -26.90 -8.79
CA LYS A 353 -22.12 -27.14 -8.59
C LYS A 353 -22.56 -28.62 -8.63
N ASN A 354 -21.74 -29.51 -9.14
CA ASN A 354 -21.99 -30.94 -9.29
C ASN A 354 -21.45 -31.81 -8.12
N GLY A 355 -20.88 -31.19 -7.05
CA GLY A 355 -20.44 -31.93 -5.85
C GLY A 355 -19.30 -32.93 -6.08
N ARG A 356 -18.76 -33.06 -7.27
CA ARG A 356 -17.58 -33.87 -7.56
C ARG A 356 -16.38 -32.95 -7.47
N GLY A 357 -15.53 -33.17 -6.47
CA GLY A 357 -14.23 -32.56 -6.38
C GLY A 357 -13.39 -32.94 -7.61
N GLY A 358 -13.65 -32.28 -8.72
CA GLY A 358 -12.71 -32.27 -9.82
C GLY A 358 -11.61 -31.32 -9.41
N ALA A 359 -10.36 -31.80 -9.40
CA ALA A 359 -9.18 -30.97 -9.38
C ALA A 359 -9.11 -30.12 -10.66
N GLY A 360 -10.07 -29.20 -10.79
CA GLY A 360 -10.01 -28.10 -11.74
C GLY A 360 -9.08 -27.07 -11.13
N THR A 361 -7.81 -27.20 -11.40
CA THR A 361 -6.70 -26.31 -11.03
C THR A 361 -6.78 -24.94 -11.70
N GLN A 362 -7.90 -24.54 -12.25
CA GLN A 362 -8.06 -23.27 -12.95
C GLN A 362 -8.50 -22.20 -11.94
N HIS A 363 -7.62 -21.22 -11.75
CA HIS A 363 -7.83 -19.94 -11.07
C HIS A 363 -7.86 -19.95 -9.53
N LYS A 364 -6.89 -20.60 -8.90
CA LYS A 364 -6.61 -20.40 -7.47
C LYS A 364 -6.07 -18.98 -7.18
N LYS A 365 -5.46 -18.36 -8.17
CA LYS A 365 -4.79 -17.05 -8.05
C LYS A 365 -5.81 -15.91 -8.15
N VAL A 366 -5.79 -14.98 -7.18
CA VAL A 366 -6.65 -13.79 -7.18
C VAL A 366 -6.13 -12.75 -8.16
N PHE A 367 -4.91 -12.28 -7.95
CA PHE A 367 -4.22 -11.36 -8.87
C PHE A 367 -3.12 -12.10 -9.62
N ASP A 368 -3.06 -11.94 -10.94
CA ASP A 368 -2.03 -12.49 -11.81
C ASP A 368 -0.78 -11.63 -11.79
N GLY A 369 -0.97 -10.32 -11.62
CA GLY A 369 0.09 -9.33 -11.51
C GLY A 369 -0.22 -8.24 -10.48
N VAL A 370 0.83 -7.60 -9.98
CA VAL A 370 0.78 -6.52 -9.00
C VAL A 370 1.77 -5.44 -9.43
N LEU A 371 1.29 -4.21 -9.60
CA LEU A 371 2.11 -3.03 -9.87
C LEU A 371 2.03 -2.10 -8.66
N ASN A 372 3.05 -2.17 -7.79
CA ASN A 372 3.16 -1.36 -6.59
C ASN A 372 3.90 -0.06 -6.89
N TRP A 373 3.28 1.09 -6.60
CA TRP A 373 3.91 2.39 -6.60
C TRP A 373 4.02 2.95 -5.19
N VAL A 374 5.25 3.22 -4.72
CA VAL A 374 5.61 3.85 -3.44
C VAL A 374 5.07 3.11 -2.19
N GLY A 375 5.19 1.79 -2.19
CA GLY A 375 4.88 0.95 -1.02
C GLY A 375 5.96 1.02 0.08
N GLY A 376 7.21 1.24 -0.30
CA GLY A 376 8.37 1.16 0.60
C GLY A 376 8.60 -0.25 1.14
N GLY A 377 9.30 -0.37 2.25
CA GLY A 377 9.55 -1.63 2.95
C GLY A 377 8.46 -2.05 3.94
N ASN A 378 7.49 -1.19 4.25
CA ASN A 378 6.51 -1.41 5.31
C ASN A 378 5.31 -2.28 4.88
N GLY A 379 4.63 -2.89 5.87
CA GLY A 379 3.27 -3.40 5.76
C GLY A 379 2.23 -2.34 6.15
N ILE A 380 1.03 -2.80 6.58
CA ILE A 380 -0.10 -1.92 6.93
C ILE A 380 -0.63 -2.25 8.34
N TYR A 381 -0.99 -1.23 9.12
CA TYR A 381 -1.63 -1.41 10.43
C TYR A 381 -3.14 -1.71 10.25
N MET A 382 -3.45 -2.87 9.64
CA MET A 382 -4.82 -3.28 9.34
C MET A 382 -5.24 -4.58 10.03
N ASN A 383 -4.41 -5.62 10.05
CA ASN A 383 -4.76 -6.91 10.65
C ASN A 383 -4.45 -6.95 12.16
N TYR A 384 -4.97 -5.98 12.88
CA TYR A 384 -4.77 -5.82 14.31
C TYR A 384 -6.07 -5.44 15.02
N ARG A 385 -6.15 -5.72 16.32
CA ARG A 385 -7.23 -5.17 17.17
C ARG A 385 -7.00 -3.67 17.33
N PHE A 386 -8.02 -2.85 17.14
CA PHE A 386 -7.96 -1.39 17.08
C PHE A 386 -7.03 -0.89 15.95
N ALA A 387 -7.12 -1.52 14.79
CA ALA A 387 -6.36 -1.18 13.60
C ALA A 387 -6.64 0.24 13.09
N GLN A 388 -5.61 0.90 12.55
CA GLN A 388 -5.70 2.27 12.03
C GLN A 388 -4.98 2.39 10.68
N PRO A 389 -5.49 1.74 9.61
CA PRO A 389 -4.79 1.67 8.32
C PRO A 389 -4.55 3.02 7.65
N GLY A 390 -5.38 4.03 7.96
CA GLY A 390 -5.27 5.37 7.38
C GLY A 390 -4.24 6.29 8.03
N ARG A 391 -3.57 5.87 9.08
CA ARG A 391 -2.63 6.75 9.80
C ARG A 391 -1.34 7.01 9.02
N THR A 392 -0.85 8.25 9.15
CA THR A 392 0.41 8.72 8.57
C THR A 392 1.07 9.67 9.56
N HIS A 393 2.37 9.52 9.76
CA HIS A 393 3.15 10.38 10.63
C HIS A 393 3.61 11.66 9.94
N ARG A 394 4.03 12.68 10.72
CA ARG A 394 4.53 13.96 10.24
C ARG A 394 5.62 13.82 9.18
N GLN A 395 6.56 12.90 9.39
CA GLN A 395 7.67 12.64 8.47
C GLN A 395 7.35 11.53 7.46
N HIS A 396 6.08 11.12 7.35
CA HIS A 396 5.65 9.99 6.55
C HIS A 396 6.33 8.65 6.95
N ILE A 397 6.80 8.55 8.19
CA ILE A 397 7.46 7.37 8.79
C ILE A 397 6.47 6.63 9.69
N ALA A 398 6.52 5.31 9.69
CA ALA A 398 5.83 4.49 10.68
C ALA A 398 6.68 4.45 11.96
N ARG A 399 6.27 5.16 13.02
CA ARG A 399 7.03 5.20 14.27
C ARG A 399 6.39 4.39 15.39
N TRP A 400 5.15 4.70 15.75
CA TRP A 400 4.47 4.03 16.84
C TRP A 400 3.54 2.90 16.41
N TYR A 401 3.24 2.79 15.11
CA TYR A 401 2.34 1.78 14.59
C TYR A 401 3.10 0.58 14.04
N PRO A 402 2.54 -0.64 14.12
CA PRO A 402 3.25 -1.87 13.79
C PRO A 402 3.32 -2.13 12.27
N GLU A 403 3.58 -1.10 11.48
CA GLU A 403 3.76 -1.22 10.03
C GLU A 403 5.14 -1.72 9.63
N PHE A 404 6.16 -1.45 10.46
CA PHE A 404 7.55 -1.81 10.22
C PHE A 404 7.88 -3.12 10.92
N GLN A 405 7.56 -4.25 10.27
CA GLN A 405 7.75 -5.59 10.80
C GLN A 405 8.39 -6.50 9.77
N PHE A 406 9.30 -7.38 10.23
CA PHE A 406 9.86 -8.46 9.40
C PHE A 406 8.78 -9.49 9.01
N PRO A 407 8.75 -9.98 7.73
CA PRO A 407 9.70 -9.76 6.64
C PRO A 407 9.37 -8.52 5.78
N TRP A 408 10.40 -7.76 5.38
CA TRP A 408 10.26 -6.64 4.44
C TRP A 408 10.45 -7.04 2.99
N ALA A 409 11.34 -8.00 2.73
CA ALA A 409 11.68 -8.45 1.39
C ALA A 409 10.71 -9.52 0.87
N ASN A 410 10.57 -9.58 -0.46
CA ASN A 410 9.90 -10.70 -1.14
C ASN A 410 10.74 -12.00 -1.08
N HIS A 411 12.07 -11.87 -0.94
CA HIS A 411 12.99 -12.96 -0.70
C HIS A 411 12.82 -13.57 0.70
N ILE A 412 13.09 -14.87 0.82
CA ILE A 412 13.30 -15.49 2.12
C ILE A 412 14.64 -15.00 2.66
N THR A 413 14.60 -14.35 3.82
CA THR A 413 15.76 -13.84 4.54
C THR A 413 15.74 -14.31 5.99
N HIS A 414 16.92 -14.37 6.62
CA HIS A 414 17.03 -14.61 8.04
C HIS A 414 17.16 -13.29 8.78
N ASP A 415 16.27 -13.06 9.74
CA ASP A 415 16.33 -11.89 10.61
C ASP A 415 17.28 -12.16 11.79
N HIS A 416 18.39 -11.44 11.83
CA HIS A 416 19.40 -11.60 12.87
C HIS A 416 18.97 -11.08 14.25
N VAL A 417 17.91 -10.25 14.32
CA VAL A 417 17.39 -9.73 15.60
C VAL A 417 16.38 -10.70 16.22
N THR A 418 15.34 -11.07 15.45
CA THR A 418 14.26 -11.94 15.97
C THR A 418 14.51 -13.43 15.72
N GLN A 419 15.62 -13.80 15.03
CA GLN A 419 15.97 -15.16 14.64
C GLN A 419 14.90 -15.88 13.79
N ARG A 420 14.04 -15.12 13.11
CA ARG A 420 13.03 -15.65 12.20
C ARG A 420 13.58 -15.74 10.79
N THR A 421 13.12 -16.74 10.05
CA THR A 421 13.40 -16.87 8.61
C THR A 421 12.07 -16.80 7.87
N ALA A 422 11.90 -15.82 6.99
CA ALA A 422 10.66 -15.60 6.24
C ALA A 422 10.89 -14.70 5.02
N GLY A 423 9.95 -14.74 4.09
CA GLY A 423 9.81 -13.81 2.96
C GLY A 423 8.35 -13.53 2.67
N ARG A 424 8.04 -12.40 2.04
CA ARG A 424 6.64 -12.05 1.74
C ARG A 424 5.94 -13.05 0.81
N LEU A 425 6.70 -13.77 -0.02
CA LEU A 425 6.13 -14.75 -0.96
C LEU A 425 5.92 -16.13 -0.35
N ASP A 426 6.28 -16.39 0.90
CA ASP A 426 6.24 -17.74 1.51
C ASP A 426 4.86 -18.39 1.41
N ALA A 427 3.78 -17.65 1.67
CA ALA A 427 2.43 -18.17 1.62
C ALA A 427 2.02 -18.56 0.20
N CYS A 428 2.20 -17.67 -0.76
CA CYS A 428 1.80 -17.90 -2.14
C CYS A 428 2.69 -18.93 -2.86
N GLN A 429 3.96 -19.08 -2.46
CA GLN A 429 4.84 -20.15 -2.98
C GLN A 429 4.33 -21.53 -2.61
N ARG A 430 3.87 -21.71 -1.36
CA ARG A 430 3.32 -23.01 -0.92
C ARG A 430 2.06 -23.43 -1.66
N THR A 431 1.30 -22.46 -2.19
CA THR A 431 0.01 -22.71 -2.86
C THR A 431 0.06 -22.49 -4.38
N ASP A 432 1.23 -22.14 -4.93
CA ASP A 432 1.44 -21.78 -6.35
C ASP A 432 0.54 -20.64 -6.81
N THR A 433 0.35 -19.65 -5.92
CA THR A 433 -0.51 -18.49 -6.20
C THR A 433 0.25 -17.16 -6.25
N CYS A 434 1.60 -17.19 -6.32
CA CYS A 434 2.38 -15.95 -6.38
C CYS A 434 2.05 -15.15 -7.65
N PRO A 435 1.72 -13.85 -7.51
CA PRO A 435 1.54 -12.97 -8.65
C PRO A 435 2.90 -12.60 -9.27
N LYS A 436 2.88 -12.02 -10.48
CA LYS A 436 4.02 -11.25 -10.99
C LYS A 436 4.01 -9.89 -10.32
N ILE A 437 5.12 -9.48 -9.71
CA ILE A 437 5.17 -8.25 -8.90
C ILE A 437 6.18 -7.27 -9.51
N ILE A 438 5.76 -6.04 -9.70
CA ILE A 438 6.64 -4.90 -9.96
C ILE A 438 6.61 -3.99 -8.74
N GLU A 439 7.74 -3.91 -8.04
CA GLU A 439 7.98 -3.00 -6.91
C GLU A 439 8.66 -1.74 -7.46
N LEU A 440 7.90 -0.67 -7.65
CA LEU A 440 8.39 0.62 -8.08
C LEU A 440 8.32 1.61 -6.93
N ASN A 441 9.45 2.12 -6.48
CA ASN A 441 9.53 3.09 -5.41
C ASN A 441 10.15 4.40 -5.88
N SER A 442 9.83 5.48 -5.20
CA SER A 442 10.53 6.76 -5.33
C SER A 442 11.70 6.83 -4.34
N GLU A 443 12.51 7.88 -4.44
CA GLU A 443 13.56 8.16 -3.46
C GLU A 443 12.99 8.35 -2.06
N ASN A 444 11.79 8.95 -1.94
CA ASN A 444 11.13 9.19 -0.65
C ASN A 444 10.98 7.91 0.19
N GLU A 445 10.68 6.76 -0.41
CA GLU A 445 10.49 5.49 0.30
C GLU A 445 11.78 5.00 0.94
N TYR A 446 12.94 5.31 0.35
CA TYR A 446 14.23 5.02 0.98
C TYR A 446 14.47 5.90 2.21
N TRP A 447 14.01 7.16 2.18
CA TRP A 447 14.15 8.09 3.29
C TRP A 447 13.13 7.88 4.40
N SER A 448 11.91 7.44 4.09
CA SER A 448 10.79 7.47 5.04
C SER A 448 10.12 6.14 5.32
N LYS A 449 10.35 5.10 4.51
CA LYS A 449 9.61 3.82 4.58
C LYS A 449 10.51 2.59 4.56
N GLY A 450 11.81 2.74 4.91
CA GLY A 450 12.74 1.63 4.93
C GLY A 450 12.89 0.91 3.58
N GLY A 451 12.78 1.65 2.47
CA GLY A 451 12.74 1.09 1.11
C GLY A 451 13.95 0.22 0.76
N SER A 452 15.12 0.48 1.35
CA SER A 452 16.32 -0.34 1.15
C SER A 452 16.12 -1.79 1.60
N LEU A 453 15.29 -2.05 2.62
CA LEU A 453 15.03 -3.40 3.14
C LEU A 453 14.25 -4.31 2.18
N LEU A 454 13.69 -3.77 1.10
CA LEU A 454 13.17 -4.59 -0.01
C LEU A 454 14.28 -5.34 -0.74
N THR A 455 15.49 -4.80 -0.75
CA THR A 455 16.61 -5.23 -1.58
C THR A 455 17.89 -5.50 -0.77
N THR A 456 17.86 -5.31 0.55
CA THR A 456 18.92 -5.69 1.48
C THR A 456 18.39 -6.68 2.54
N ASP A 457 19.30 -7.49 3.10
CA ASP A 457 19.00 -8.30 4.27
C ASP A 457 18.97 -7.44 5.55
N THR A 458 18.63 -8.06 6.68
CA THR A 458 18.54 -7.40 7.99
C THR A 458 19.91 -6.99 8.59
N GLN A 459 21.00 -7.34 7.95
CA GLN A 459 22.37 -6.88 8.25
C GLN A 459 22.85 -5.81 7.28
N GLY A 460 22.03 -5.46 6.27
CA GLY A 460 22.31 -4.44 5.27
C GLY A 460 23.14 -4.91 4.08
N ASN A 461 23.23 -6.22 3.82
CA ASN A 461 23.87 -6.74 2.62
C ASN A 461 22.87 -6.79 1.46
N ASP A 462 23.35 -6.55 0.23
CA ASP A 462 22.52 -6.65 -0.96
C ASP A 462 21.98 -8.06 -1.17
N LEU A 463 20.66 -8.20 -1.38
CA LEU A 463 20.03 -9.46 -1.78
C LEU A 463 20.35 -9.79 -3.24
N GLN A 464 20.32 -11.09 -3.56
CA GLN A 464 20.40 -11.59 -4.94
C GLN A 464 19.00 -11.54 -5.57
N LEU A 465 18.64 -10.39 -6.15
CA LEU A 465 17.27 -10.11 -6.61
C LEU A 465 16.80 -11.04 -7.72
N GLU A 466 17.71 -11.59 -8.50
CA GLU A 466 17.46 -12.60 -9.54
C GLU A 466 16.89 -13.91 -8.97
N ASN A 467 17.10 -14.20 -7.70
CA ASN A 467 16.55 -15.37 -7.02
C ASN A 467 15.06 -15.27 -6.71
N THR A 468 14.42 -14.14 -7.06
CA THR A 468 12.97 -13.95 -6.94
C THR A 468 12.35 -13.77 -8.34
N PRO A 469 12.17 -14.85 -9.10
CA PRO A 469 11.81 -14.77 -10.54
C PRO A 469 10.43 -14.17 -10.80
N ASN A 470 9.61 -14.01 -9.77
CA ASN A 470 8.29 -13.38 -9.86
C ASN A 470 8.28 -11.89 -9.51
N VAL A 471 9.44 -11.27 -9.22
CA VAL A 471 9.52 -9.87 -8.79
C VAL A 471 10.52 -9.09 -9.63
N ARG A 472 10.18 -7.83 -9.92
CA ARG A 472 11.09 -6.81 -10.45
C ARG A 472 11.07 -5.58 -9.54
N TYR A 473 12.25 -4.99 -9.34
CA TYR A 473 12.45 -3.89 -8.42
C TYR A 473 13.01 -2.68 -9.15
N TYR A 474 12.37 -1.52 -8.99
CA TYR A 474 12.80 -0.27 -9.59
C TYR A 474 12.77 0.88 -8.59
N LEU A 475 13.76 1.77 -8.70
CA LEU A 475 13.76 3.10 -8.10
C LEU A 475 13.48 4.12 -9.21
N MET A 476 12.53 5.01 -9.00
CA MET A 476 12.42 6.27 -9.75
C MET A 476 13.37 7.28 -9.13
N SER A 477 14.47 7.52 -9.81
CA SER A 477 15.56 8.38 -9.31
C SER A 477 15.08 9.78 -8.99
N SER A 478 15.39 10.27 -7.78
CA SER A 478 15.10 11.63 -7.32
C SER A 478 13.63 12.03 -7.33
N LEU A 479 12.67 11.07 -7.41
CA LEU A 479 11.24 11.39 -7.37
C LEU A 479 10.72 11.49 -5.94
N PRO A 480 9.73 12.36 -5.70
CA PRO A 480 8.98 12.40 -4.45
C PRO A 480 7.93 11.29 -4.40
N HIS A 481 7.36 11.05 -3.22
CA HIS A 481 6.18 10.21 -3.06
C HIS A 481 4.95 10.82 -3.76
N VAL A 482 4.76 12.15 -3.57
CA VAL A 482 3.69 12.94 -4.21
C VAL A 482 4.30 14.14 -4.89
N PRO A 483 4.06 14.32 -6.21
CA PRO A 483 4.54 15.51 -6.92
C PRO A 483 3.83 16.78 -6.45
N GLY A 484 4.57 17.91 -6.45
CA GLY A 484 4.06 19.22 -6.10
C GLY A 484 4.86 20.34 -6.75
N ILE A 485 4.35 21.57 -6.70
CA ILE A 485 5.00 22.74 -7.30
C ILE A 485 5.38 23.78 -6.26
N ALA A 486 4.38 24.20 -5.44
CA ALA A 486 4.57 25.22 -4.42
C ALA A 486 5.29 24.65 -3.19
N ALA A 487 5.99 25.48 -2.44
CA ALA A 487 6.62 25.06 -1.18
C ALA A 487 5.60 24.52 -0.17
N GLY A 488 4.41 25.13 -0.08
CA GLY A 488 3.39 24.69 0.86
C GLY A 488 3.89 24.71 2.30
N ILE A 489 3.91 23.52 2.94
CA ILE A 489 4.45 23.31 4.29
C ILE A 489 5.95 23.07 4.31
N CYS A 490 6.61 22.98 3.15
CA CYS A 490 8.03 22.68 3.02
C CYS A 490 8.91 23.95 3.01
N GLN A 491 10.21 23.79 3.27
CA GLN A 491 11.21 24.87 3.20
C GLN A 491 11.46 25.31 1.75
N GLN A 492 11.47 24.37 0.82
CA GLN A 492 11.77 24.58 -0.60
C GLN A 492 10.55 24.33 -1.50
N PRO A 493 10.50 24.85 -2.73
CA PRO A 493 9.54 24.43 -3.74
C PRO A 493 9.55 22.92 -3.91
N GLN A 494 8.37 22.32 -4.02
CA GLN A 494 8.24 20.87 -4.12
C GLN A 494 8.70 20.34 -5.48
N ASN A 495 9.05 19.07 -5.51
CA ASN A 495 9.45 18.35 -6.70
C ASN A 495 8.24 17.99 -7.58
N PRO A 496 8.15 18.47 -8.84
CA PRO A 496 6.99 18.25 -9.71
C PRO A 496 7.05 16.95 -10.51
N LEU A 497 8.14 16.17 -10.42
CA LEU A 497 8.32 14.99 -11.26
C LEU A 497 7.29 13.91 -10.95
N THR A 498 6.76 13.28 -12.01
CA THR A 498 5.69 12.28 -11.93
C THR A 498 6.14 10.90 -12.41
N PRO A 499 5.67 9.81 -11.80
CA PRO A 499 5.96 8.44 -12.23
C PRO A 499 5.16 8.01 -13.47
N ALA A 500 4.15 8.77 -13.87
CA ALA A 500 3.15 8.38 -14.87
C ALA A 500 3.72 7.76 -16.16
N PRO A 501 4.79 8.31 -16.78
CA PRO A 501 5.39 7.75 -17.99
C PRO A 501 5.91 6.31 -17.78
N VAL A 502 6.63 6.07 -16.70
CA VAL A 502 7.19 4.76 -16.38
C VAL A 502 6.10 3.78 -15.92
N LEU A 503 5.11 4.24 -15.16
CA LEU A 503 3.97 3.40 -14.76
C LEU A 503 3.20 2.86 -15.97
N ARG A 504 3.02 3.67 -17.03
CA ARG A 504 2.38 3.21 -18.28
C ARG A 504 3.20 2.12 -18.96
N ALA A 505 4.50 2.31 -19.09
CA ALA A 505 5.39 1.32 -19.70
C ALA A 505 5.42 0.02 -18.87
N LEU A 506 5.54 0.10 -17.56
CA LEU A 506 5.58 -1.06 -16.67
C LEU A 506 4.23 -1.79 -16.58
N LEU A 507 3.09 -1.13 -16.80
CA LEU A 507 1.79 -1.81 -16.89
C LEU A 507 1.73 -2.67 -18.17
N VAL A 508 2.26 -2.18 -19.30
CA VAL A 508 2.40 -2.96 -20.53
C VAL A 508 3.34 -4.15 -20.32
N ASP A 509 4.47 -3.92 -19.65
CA ASP A 509 5.43 -4.98 -19.33
C ASP A 509 4.84 -6.04 -18.40
N LEU A 510 4.06 -5.63 -17.38
CA LEU A 510 3.38 -6.54 -16.46
C LEU A 510 2.38 -7.44 -17.21
N ASP A 511 1.60 -6.86 -18.12
CA ASP A 511 0.66 -7.64 -18.95
C ASP A 511 1.40 -8.67 -19.82
N GLN A 512 2.47 -8.26 -20.49
CA GLN A 512 3.29 -9.18 -21.29
C GLN A 512 3.93 -10.27 -20.44
N TRP A 513 4.38 -9.92 -19.23
CA TRP A 513 5.00 -10.88 -18.33
C TRP A 513 3.99 -11.90 -17.80
N ALA A 514 2.83 -11.45 -17.38
CA ALA A 514 1.80 -12.30 -16.81
C ALA A 514 1.11 -13.21 -17.87
N THR A 515 1.00 -12.75 -19.12
CA THR A 515 0.24 -13.46 -20.16
C THR A 515 1.10 -14.36 -21.05
N ASN A 516 2.28 -13.95 -21.42
CA ASN A 516 3.14 -14.68 -22.36
C ASN A 516 4.58 -14.91 -21.84
N GLY A 517 4.89 -14.50 -20.60
CA GLY A 517 6.18 -14.74 -19.97
C GLY A 517 7.30 -13.80 -20.40
N THR A 518 7.02 -12.75 -21.19
CA THR A 518 8.03 -11.75 -21.58
C THR A 518 8.46 -10.96 -20.35
N LEU A 519 9.72 -11.13 -19.93
CA LEU A 519 10.25 -10.46 -18.73
C LEU A 519 10.27 -8.94 -18.89
N PRO A 520 9.89 -8.16 -17.87
CA PRO A 520 10.16 -6.74 -17.79
C PRO A 520 11.67 -6.45 -17.84
N PRO A 521 12.11 -5.20 -18.06
CA PRO A 521 13.50 -4.80 -17.93
C PRO A 521 14.14 -5.29 -16.63
N ASP A 522 15.47 -5.44 -16.61
CA ASP A 522 16.20 -5.86 -15.42
C ASP A 522 16.01 -4.89 -14.24
N ASN A 523 16.23 -5.39 -13.02
CA ASN A 523 16.15 -4.62 -11.79
C ASN A 523 17.01 -3.36 -11.85
N ARG A 524 16.45 -2.20 -11.43
CA ARG A 524 17.16 -0.91 -11.36
C ARG A 524 16.97 -0.29 -10.00
N VAL A 525 17.80 -0.70 -9.06
CA VAL A 525 17.80 -0.22 -7.67
C VAL A 525 19.21 0.13 -7.23
N PRO A 526 19.38 1.04 -6.28
CA PRO A 526 20.68 1.31 -5.68
C PRO A 526 21.16 0.11 -4.88
N GLN A 527 22.48 -0.11 -4.87
CA GLN A 527 23.12 -1.25 -4.22
C GLN A 527 24.37 -0.81 -3.47
N ARG A 528 24.65 -1.45 -2.35
CA ARG A 528 25.87 -1.19 -1.57
C ARG A 528 27.12 -1.67 -2.29
N ARG A 529 27.06 -2.85 -2.91
CA ARG A 529 28.20 -3.48 -3.62
C ARG A 529 28.75 -2.64 -4.78
N ASN A 530 27.92 -1.80 -5.41
CA ASN A 530 28.37 -0.89 -6.47
C ASN A 530 28.48 0.58 -6.03
N GLY A 531 28.34 0.85 -4.73
CA GLY A 531 28.52 2.17 -4.14
C GLY A 531 27.41 3.17 -4.44
N THR A 532 26.20 2.71 -4.82
CA THR A 532 25.07 3.58 -5.15
C THR A 532 24.02 3.67 -4.03
N LEU A 533 24.20 2.90 -2.95
CA LEU A 533 23.37 2.90 -1.74
C LEU A 533 24.28 3.21 -0.53
N ALA A 534 23.91 4.15 0.33
CA ALA A 534 24.73 4.62 1.45
C ALA A 534 23.89 4.99 2.68
N PRO A 535 24.51 5.08 3.88
CA PRO A 535 23.88 5.78 5.01
C PRO A 535 23.55 7.23 4.64
N SER A 536 22.49 7.79 5.22
CA SER A 536 22.12 9.20 5.01
C SER A 536 23.14 10.18 5.58
N LEU A 537 23.90 9.78 6.59
CA LEU A 537 24.98 10.57 7.21
C LEU A 537 26.32 9.85 7.11
N PRO A 538 27.43 10.60 6.97
CA PRO A 538 27.50 12.05 6.78
C PRO A 538 27.10 12.48 5.36
N GLN A 539 26.63 13.74 5.20
CA GLN A 539 26.16 14.28 3.92
C GLN A 539 27.11 14.02 2.74
N PHE A 540 28.42 14.24 2.94
CA PHE A 540 29.43 14.00 1.89
C PHE A 540 29.55 12.51 1.50
N GLY A 541 29.28 11.59 2.43
CA GLY A 541 29.30 10.13 2.17
C GLY A 541 28.14 9.68 1.28
N MET A 542 27.00 10.35 1.41
CA MET A 542 25.83 10.17 0.57
C MET A 542 26.00 10.88 -0.80
N GLY A 543 26.84 11.92 -0.89
CA GLY A 543 27.16 12.62 -2.14
C GLY A 543 26.38 13.91 -2.37
N PHE A 544 25.44 14.26 -1.49
CA PHE A 544 24.63 15.48 -1.67
C PHE A 544 25.48 16.75 -1.51
N PRO A 545 25.48 17.66 -2.52
CA PRO A 545 26.30 18.85 -2.48
C PRO A 545 25.82 19.85 -1.41
N ASN A 546 26.75 20.65 -0.88
CA ASN A 546 26.41 21.73 0.04
C ASN A 546 25.86 22.93 -0.74
N ILE A 547 24.54 23.00 -0.91
CA ILE A 547 23.85 24.04 -1.67
C ILE A 547 23.43 25.16 -0.72
N SER A 548 23.83 26.41 -1.02
CA SER A 548 23.49 27.58 -0.21
C SER A 548 21.95 27.72 -0.06
N GLY A 549 21.46 27.85 1.18
CA GLY A 549 20.03 27.97 1.49
C GLY A 549 19.25 26.65 1.48
N VAL A 550 19.93 25.51 1.39
CA VAL A 550 19.34 24.18 1.49
C VAL A 550 19.87 23.47 2.71
N ASN A 551 18.98 23.14 3.64
CA ASN A 551 19.34 22.39 4.83
C ASN A 551 19.36 20.88 4.54
N TYR A 552 20.28 20.17 5.19
CA TYR A 552 20.42 18.72 5.13
C TYR A 552 20.57 18.18 6.55
N GLU A 553 19.59 17.42 7.03
CA GLU A 553 19.57 16.89 8.40
C GLU A 553 19.87 15.38 8.44
N GLY A 554 19.88 14.70 7.31
CA GLY A 554 20.03 13.26 7.26
C GLY A 554 18.87 12.50 7.88
N LEU A 555 17.70 13.13 7.96
CA LEU A 555 16.46 12.50 8.44
C LEU A 555 16.09 11.32 7.58
N LEU A 556 15.78 10.20 8.26
CA LEU A 556 15.32 9.00 7.58
C LEU A 556 14.60 8.08 8.57
N HIS A 557 13.95 7.06 8.06
CA HIS A 557 13.41 5.98 8.87
C HIS A 557 14.51 5.35 9.70
N THR A 558 14.30 5.25 11.02
CA THR A 558 15.35 4.85 11.96
C THR A 558 15.64 3.35 11.96
N GLY A 559 14.76 2.54 11.36
CA GLY A 559 14.87 1.08 11.42
C GLY A 559 14.58 0.49 12.80
N ASP A 560 13.96 1.26 13.69
CA ASP A 560 13.68 0.86 15.07
C ASP A 560 12.71 -0.32 15.14
N LEU A 561 13.02 -1.26 16.02
CA LEU A 561 12.13 -2.35 16.41
C LEU A 561 11.49 -2.03 17.76
N PHE A 562 10.18 -2.29 17.87
CA PHE A 562 9.40 -1.97 19.06
C PHE A 562 8.74 -3.20 19.68
N ASP A 563 8.61 -3.18 21.01
CA ASP A 563 7.77 -4.11 21.76
C ASP A 563 6.37 -3.50 21.95
N TYR A 564 5.37 -4.18 21.39
CA TYR A 564 3.95 -3.83 21.52
C TYR A 564 3.23 -4.67 22.57
N GLY A 565 3.99 -5.49 23.32
CA GLY A 565 3.51 -6.34 24.40
C GLY A 565 3.28 -7.80 24.04
N PRO A 566 3.00 -8.65 25.03
CA PRO A 566 3.04 -10.11 24.91
C PRO A 566 1.99 -10.70 23.96
N LEU A 567 0.92 -9.97 23.65
CA LEU A 567 -0.14 -10.43 22.75
C LEU A 567 0.05 -9.98 21.29
N PHE A 568 1.18 -9.32 21.00
CA PHE A 568 1.44 -8.77 19.67
C PHE A 568 1.39 -9.82 18.55
N HIS A 569 1.87 -11.04 18.81
CA HIS A 569 1.80 -12.16 17.87
C HIS A 569 0.37 -12.60 17.52
N GLN A 570 -0.64 -12.17 18.30
CA GLN A 570 -2.07 -12.38 18.03
C GLN A 570 -2.72 -11.14 17.38
N GLY A 571 -1.94 -10.14 16.98
CA GLY A 571 -2.43 -8.87 16.45
C GLY A 571 -3.04 -7.95 17.51
N ILE A 572 -2.67 -8.09 18.78
CA ILE A 572 -3.18 -7.28 19.89
C ILE A 572 -2.03 -6.48 20.49
N LEU A 573 -2.11 -5.15 20.37
CA LEU A 573 -1.19 -4.24 21.03
C LEU A 573 -1.65 -4.04 22.48
N SER A 574 -0.73 -4.16 23.44
CA SER A 574 -1.00 -3.95 24.86
C SER A 574 -0.06 -2.92 25.49
N ILE A 575 0.92 -2.42 24.73
CA ILE A 575 1.85 -1.36 25.12
C ILE A 575 1.85 -0.28 24.03
N LEU A 576 1.34 0.92 24.35
CA LEU A 576 1.37 2.11 23.50
C LEU A 576 1.58 3.37 24.37
N PRO A 577 2.49 4.28 24.03
CA PRO A 577 3.53 4.12 23.00
C PRO A 577 4.36 2.85 23.22
N PRO A 578 4.85 2.20 22.14
CA PRO A 578 5.62 0.96 22.28
C PRO A 578 7.01 1.20 22.87
N ILE A 579 7.63 0.15 23.40
CA ILE A 579 8.97 0.22 23.98
C ILE A 579 10.00 -0.04 22.89
N LEU A 580 10.99 0.85 22.76
CA LEU A 580 12.10 0.69 21.82
C LEU A 580 12.98 -0.52 22.21
N LEU A 581 13.21 -1.43 21.28
CA LEU A 581 14.03 -2.63 21.44
C LEU A 581 15.40 -2.44 20.79
N GLY A 582 16.38 -1.98 21.53
CA GLY A 582 17.82 -2.12 21.25
C GLY A 582 18.30 -1.66 19.87
N THR A 583 18.93 -2.56 19.10
CA THR A 583 19.64 -2.22 17.87
C THR A 583 18.66 -2.07 16.68
N PRO A 584 18.67 -0.92 16.00
CA PRO A 584 17.84 -0.72 14.80
C PRO A 584 18.36 -1.55 13.62
N TYR A 585 17.46 -1.86 12.69
CA TYR A 585 17.84 -2.44 11.40
C TYR A 585 18.55 -1.40 10.53
N PRO A 586 19.61 -1.76 9.80
CA PRO A 586 20.28 -0.83 8.90
C PRO A 586 19.36 -0.45 7.73
N VAL A 587 19.13 0.83 7.58
CA VAL A 587 18.40 1.43 6.46
C VAL A 587 19.31 2.41 5.72
N PHE A 588 19.15 2.50 4.40
CA PHE A 588 20.04 3.25 3.52
C PHE A 588 19.24 4.09 2.53
N VAL A 589 19.90 5.09 1.96
CA VAL A 589 19.37 5.98 0.92
C VAL A 589 20.18 5.89 -0.37
N PRO A 590 19.59 6.22 -1.54
CA PRO A 590 20.32 6.34 -2.78
C PRO A 590 21.41 7.41 -2.67
N LYS A 591 22.58 7.15 -3.28
CA LYS A 591 23.64 8.18 -3.42
C LYS A 591 23.32 9.11 -4.57
N THR A 592 23.79 10.37 -4.41
CA THR A 592 23.63 11.40 -5.43
C THR A 592 24.92 11.70 -6.20
N ASP A 593 24.77 12.28 -7.38
CA ASP A 593 25.85 12.89 -8.16
C ASP A 593 26.20 14.30 -7.62
N SER A 594 27.14 14.97 -8.28
CA SER A 594 27.56 16.34 -7.92
C SER A 594 26.47 17.40 -8.05
N ASP A 595 25.37 17.07 -8.72
CA ASP A 595 24.19 17.92 -8.85
C ASP A 595 23.16 17.68 -7.75
N GLY A 596 23.36 16.64 -6.93
CA GLY A 596 22.45 16.23 -5.89
C GLY A 596 21.29 15.37 -6.41
N ASN A 597 21.40 14.80 -7.62
CA ASN A 597 20.43 13.87 -8.19
C ASN A 597 20.90 12.42 -8.03
N ASP A 598 19.96 11.48 -7.83
CA ASP A 598 20.28 10.05 -7.66
C ASP A 598 21.08 9.49 -8.84
N ILE A 599 22.13 8.71 -8.53
CA ILE A 599 22.97 8.05 -9.55
C ILE A 599 22.43 6.71 -10.01
N ALA A 600 21.53 6.09 -9.25
CA ALA A 600 20.94 4.78 -9.54
C ALA A 600 19.43 4.88 -9.80
N GLY A 601 18.87 3.81 -10.37
CA GLY A 601 17.45 3.72 -10.67
C GLY A 601 17.09 4.06 -12.11
N ILE A 602 15.83 4.36 -12.35
CA ILE A 602 15.31 4.88 -13.63
C ILE A 602 15.44 6.39 -13.59
N ARG A 603 16.42 6.92 -14.33
CA ARG A 603 16.68 8.35 -14.44
C ARG A 603 15.90 8.92 -15.62
N LEU A 604 14.78 9.59 -15.33
CA LEU A 604 14.00 10.31 -16.33
C LEU A 604 14.87 11.35 -17.07
N PRO A 605 14.44 11.84 -18.24
CA PRO A 605 15.16 12.92 -18.93
C PRO A 605 15.41 14.14 -18.03
N ASP A 606 14.50 14.47 -17.12
CA ASP A 606 14.65 15.54 -16.10
C ASP A 606 15.85 15.31 -15.16
N ILE A 607 16.24 14.05 -14.93
CA ILE A 607 17.37 13.68 -14.05
C ILE A 607 18.66 13.44 -14.85
N SER A 608 18.54 12.93 -16.08
CA SER A 608 19.71 12.68 -16.94
C SER A 608 20.21 13.95 -17.62
N VAL A 609 19.32 14.92 -17.87
CA VAL A 609 19.59 16.23 -18.51
C VAL A 609 18.96 17.32 -17.62
N PRO A 610 19.48 17.54 -16.41
CA PRO A 610 18.76 18.25 -15.36
C PRO A 610 18.79 19.77 -15.53
N LEU A 611 17.68 20.43 -15.14
CA LEU A 611 17.59 21.88 -14.96
C LEU A 611 17.61 22.29 -13.48
N ALA A 612 17.66 21.32 -12.58
CA ALA A 612 17.63 21.50 -11.14
C ALA A 612 18.22 20.28 -10.41
N THR A 613 18.52 20.44 -9.15
CA THR A 613 18.53 19.30 -8.22
C THR A 613 17.09 18.94 -7.88
N TYR A 614 16.78 17.66 -7.95
CA TYR A 614 15.54 17.08 -7.52
C TYR A 614 15.81 16.06 -6.42
N THR A 615 14.99 16.05 -5.38
CA THR A 615 15.09 15.04 -4.32
C THR A 615 13.72 14.46 -4.00
N GLY A 616 13.71 13.23 -3.50
CA GLY A 616 12.51 12.60 -2.94
C GLY A 616 12.21 13.02 -1.51
N TRP A 617 13.07 13.80 -0.89
CA TRP A 617 12.95 14.29 0.49
C TRP A 617 12.96 15.82 0.54
N GLY A 618 12.43 16.37 1.61
CA GLY A 618 12.47 17.80 1.92
C GLY A 618 12.22 18.01 3.41
N LEU A 619 12.52 19.21 3.91
CA LEU A 619 12.28 19.57 5.29
C LEU A 619 11.05 20.46 5.44
N ARG A 620 10.35 20.30 6.55
CA ARG A 620 9.18 21.09 6.92
C ARG A 620 9.59 22.51 7.31
N ALA A 621 8.85 23.51 6.86
CA ALA A 621 9.09 24.89 7.23
C ALA A 621 8.54 25.17 8.64
N SER A 622 9.30 25.93 9.45
CA SER A 622 8.83 26.49 10.72
C SER A 622 7.73 27.52 10.48
N ALA A 623 6.85 27.71 11.46
CA ALA A 623 5.93 28.83 11.42
C ALA A 623 6.68 30.15 11.64
N PRO A 624 6.18 31.29 11.12
CA PRO A 624 6.79 32.58 11.39
C PRO A 624 6.80 32.88 12.91
N GLY A 625 8.01 33.10 13.44
CA GLY A 625 8.19 33.40 14.87
C GLY A 625 8.41 32.19 15.76
N ASP A 626 8.47 30.98 15.22
CA ASP A 626 8.86 29.79 15.98
C ASP A 626 10.30 29.93 16.50
N PRO A 627 10.51 29.77 17.82
CA PRO A 627 11.84 29.89 18.42
C PRO A 627 12.75 28.69 18.09
N VAL A 628 12.16 27.55 17.73
CA VAL A 628 12.87 26.30 17.42
C VAL A 628 12.67 25.96 15.96
N PRO A 629 13.74 25.82 15.16
CA PRO A 629 13.62 25.35 13.78
C PRO A 629 13.01 23.94 13.72
N ILE A 630 12.01 23.74 12.87
CA ILE A 630 11.52 22.40 12.57
C ILE A 630 12.53 21.72 11.64
N VAL A 631 13.07 20.61 12.12
CA VAL A 631 14.05 19.78 11.37
C VAL A 631 13.40 18.52 10.79
N ASP A 632 12.11 18.30 11.05
CA ASP A 632 11.37 17.15 10.56
C ASP A 632 11.19 17.16 9.04
N GLY A 633 11.01 15.99 8.46
CA GLY A 633 10.74 15.80 7.04
C GLY A 633 9.43 16.46 6.59
N CYS A 634 9.40 16.92 5.35
CA CYS A 634 8.21 17.50 4.73
C CYS A 634 7.33 16.42 4.11
N ASP A 635 6.86 15.49 4.95
CA ASP A 635 5.93 14.41 4.61
C ASP A 635 6.33 13.66 3.31
N ALA A 636 5.40 13.56 2.37
CA ALA A 636 5.57 12.87 1.09
C ALA A 636 6.24 13.73 -0.01
N ALA A 637 6.55 14.98 0.27
CA ALA A 637 7.09 15.92 -0.72
C ALA A 637 8.61 15.84 -0.80
N GLY A 638 9.12 15.93 -2.02
CA GLY A 638 10.51 16.22 -2.31
C GLY A 638 10.71 17.70 -2.59
N GLN A 639 11.92 18.09 -2.98
CA GLN A 639 12.26 19.48 -3.30
C GLN A 639 12.87 19.61 -4.69
N ARG A 640 12.70 20.79 -5.29
CA ARG A 640 13.30 21.21 -6.55
C ARG A 640 14.12 22.46 -6.31
N ILE A 641 15.43 22.39 -6.61
CA ILE A 641 16.40 23.49 -6.41
C ILE A 641 17.00 23.84 -7.77
N PRO A 642 16.51 24.88 -8.47
CA PRO A 642 16.94 25.23 -9.80
C PRO A 642 18.46 25.53 -9.87
N PHE A 643 19.08 25.21 -10.99
CA PHE A 643 20.44 25.66 -11.25
C PHE A 643 20.46 27.17 -11.60
N GLN A 644 21.56 27.80 -11.29
CA GLN A 644 21.79 29.18 -11.71
C GLN A 644 21.84 29.28 -13.24
N LYS A 645 21.36 30.40 -13.81
CA LYS A 645 21.28 30.53 -15.26
C LYS A 645 22.69 30.71 -15.88
N THR A 646 23.58 31.47 -15.23
CA THR A 646 24.90 31.80 -15.74
C THR A 646 26.02 31.44 -14.77
N ALA A 647 27.23 31.25 -15.28
CA ALA A 647 28.45 31.02 -14.48
C ALA A 647 28.67 32.13 -13.45
N ALA A 648 28.44 33.40 -13.84
CA ALA A 648 28.60 34.55 -12.95
C ALA A 648 27.61 34.50 -11.77
N ALA A 649 26.33 34.19 -12.04
CA ALA A 649 25.32 34.05 -10.99
C ALA A 649 25.65 32.87 -10.05
N ARG A 650 26.12 31.74 -10.59
CA ARG A 650 26.56 30.57 -9.82
C ARG A 650 27.69 30.92 -8.85
N LEU A 651 28.76 31.61 -9.36
CA LEU A 651 29.90 32.02 -8.54
C LEU A 651 29.48 33.01 -7.45
N PHE A 652 28.62 33.98 -7.79
CA PHE A 652 28.09 34.93 -6.81
C PHE A 652 27.25 34.26 -5.70
N ALA A 653 26.46 33.26 -6.03
CA ALA A 653 25.68 32.49 -5.07
C ALA A 653 26.49 31.45 -4.27
N GLY A 654 27.75 31.20 -4.64
CA GLY A 654 28.56 30.13 -4.06
C GLY A 654 27.97 28.72 -4.34
N ASP A 655 27.24 28.58 -5.45
CA ASP A 655 26.59 27.29 -5.79
C ASP A 655 27.67 26.34 -6.37
N PRO A 656 27.89 25.16 -5.80
CA PRO A 656 28.88 24.20 -6.28
C PRO A 656 28.50 23.53 -7.61
N ARG A 657 27.21 23.56 -7.96
CA ARG A 657 26.67 22.90 -9.17
C ARG A 657 26.90 23.80 -10.39
N LEU A 658 27.13 23.21 -11.56
CA LEU A 658 27.28 23.98 -12.80
C LEU A 658 25.96 24.71 -13.14
N SER A 659 26.09 25.94 -13.70
CA SER A 659 24.96 26.71 -14.22
C SER A 659 24.41 26.12 -15.53
N LEU A 660 23.23 26.54 -15.96
CA LEU A 660 22.65 26.12 -17.24
C LEU A 660 23.54 26.47 -18.42
N GLN A 661 24.17 27.69 -18.40
CA GLN A 661 25.10 28.14 -19.40
C GLN A 661 26.39 27.27 -19.51
N GLU A 662 26.85 26.73 -18.38
CA GLU A 662 28.03 25.85 -18.35
C GLU A 662 27.71 24.43 -18.80
N ARG A 663 26.43 24.02 -18.72
CA ARG A 663 25.95 22.67 -19.05
C ARG A 663 25.56 22.52 -20.52
N TYR A 664 24.86 23.51 -21.02
CA TYR A 664 24.23 23.45 -22.34
C TYR A 664 24.77 24.58 -23.22
N ALA A 665 25.42 24.21 -24.31
CA ALA A 665 26.00 25.17 -25.25
C ALA A 665 24.94 26.09 -25.86
N ASP A 666 23.76 25.52 -26.13
CA ASP A 666 22.57 26.19 -26.65
C ASP A 666 21.32 25.37 -26.43
N HIS A 667 20.16 25.94 -26.74
CA HIS A 667 18.85 25.28 -26.63
C HIS A 667 18.77 24.01 -27.51
N ALA A 668 19.31 23.99 -28.71
CA ALA A 668 19.29 22.84 -29.60
C ALA A 668 20.05 21.64 -29.00
N THR A 669 21.19 21.90 -28.37
CA THR A 669 21.97 20.89 -27.65
C THR A 669 21.17 20.30 -26.48
N TYR A 670 20.46 21.13 -25.71
CA TYR A 670 19.59 20.66 -24.63
C TYR A 670 18.48 19.76 -25.16
N VAL A 671 17.76 20.18 -26.23
CA VAL A 671 16.68 19.38 -26.86
C VAL A 671 17.19 18.04 -27.37
N ASP A 672 18.37 18.02 -28.01
CA ASP A 672 18.99 16.80 -28.51
C ASP A 672 19.35 15.81 -27.36
N LEU A 673 19.92 16.32 -26.27
CA LEU A 673 20.21 15.50 -25.09
C LEU A 673 18.97 14.90 -24.46
N VAL A 674 17.89 15.69 -24.28
CA VAL A 674 16.59 15.22 -23.75
C VAL A 674 15.99 14.17 -24.69
N THR A 675 16.04 14.41 -26.01
CA THR A 675 15.53 13.47 -27.02
C THR A 675 16.25 12.13 -26.93
N ARG A 676 17.58 12.13 -26.85
CA ARG A 676 18.36 10.90 -26.72
C ARG A 676 18.07 10.17 -25.40
N ALA A 677 17.95 10.89 -24.28
CA ALA A 677 17.62 10.30 -22.98
C ALA A 677 16.24 9.63 -23.01
N ALA A 678 15.23 10.27 -23.61
CA ALA A 678 13.89 9.71 -23.72
C ALA A 678 13.86 8.48 -24.66
N GLN A 679 14.53 8.54 -25.81
CA GLN A 679 14.63 7.41 -26.75
C GLN A 679 15.39 6.23 -26.15
N GLN A 680 16.40 6.48 -25.33
CA GLN A 680 17.11 5.42 -24.60
C GLN A 680 16.18 4.67 -23.65
N LEU A 681 15.39 5.38 -22.85
CA LEU A 681 14.40 4.75 -21.96
C LEU A 681 13.29 4.00 -22.74
N GLN A 682 12.91 4.50 -23.91
CA GLN A 682 11.98 3.79 -24.81
C GLN A 682 12.59 2.47 -25.33
N ALA A 683 13.84 2.51 -25.81
CA ALA A 683 14.55 1.31 -26.25
C ALA A 683 14.69 0.27 -25.13
N GLU A 684 14.77 0.72 -23.90
CA GLU A 684 14.80 -0.09 -22.67
C GLU A 684 13.40 -0.48 -22.16
N ARG A 685 12.32 -0.14 -22.88
CA ARG A 685 10.91 -0.38 -22.54
C ARG A 685 10.44 0.29 -21.24
N LEU A 686 11.07 1.39 -20.84
CA LEU A 686 10.72 2.18 -19.65
C LEU A 686 9.93 3.45 -19.99
N LEU A 687 9.77 3.78 -21.25
CA LEU A 687 8.86 4.81 -21.77
C LEU A 687 8.10 4.29 -22.99
N LEU A 688 6.88 4.80 -23.17
CA LEU A 688 6.10 4.61 -24.38
C LEU A 688 6.35 5.75 -25.37
N ASP A 689 6.03 5.56 -26.66
CA ASP A 689 6.20 6.58 -27.69
C ASP A 689 5.50 7.90 -27.33
N MET A 690 4.28 7.84 -26.80
CA MET A 690 3.54 9.03 -26.37
C MET A 690 4.32 9.86 -25.31
N ASP A 691 5.07 9.20 -24.45
CA ASP A 691 5.85 9.84 -23.39
C ASP A 691 7.14 10.44 -23.94
N VAL A 692 7.78 9.76 -24.90
CA VAL A 692 8.95 10.31 -25.61
C VAL A 692 8.58 11.60 -26.34
N GLN A 693 7.45 11.62 -27.06
CA GLN A 693 6.96 12.82 -27.75
C GLN A 693 6.62 13.95 -26.77
N ALA A 694 6.07 13.62 -25.58
CA ALA A 694 5.82 14.60 -24.54
C ALA A 694 7.11 15.23 -24.00
N TYR A 695 8.17 14.44 -23.77
CA TYR A 695 9.49 14.96 -23.36
C TYR A 695 10.12 15.84 -24.43
N ILE A 696 10.09 15.44 -25.69
CA ILE A 696 10.62 16.24 -26.80
C ILE A 696 9.87 17.58 -26.91
N SER A 697 8.54 17.54 -26.82
CA SER A 697 7.72 18.75 -26.86
C SER A 697 8.01 19.69 -25.69
N ALA A 698 8.16 19.15 -24.47
CA ALA A 698 8.52 19.92 -23.28
C ALA A 698 9.92 20.55 -23.39
N ALA A 699 10.89 19.80 -23.93
CA ALA A 699 12.25 20.30 -24.15
C ALA A 699 12.28 21.45 -25.14
N ASN A 700 11.53 21.35 -26.25
CA ASN A 700 11.41 22.42 -27.24
C ASN A 700 10.77 23.70 -26.67
N ALA A 701 9.91 23.58 -25.68
CA ALA A 701 9.28 24.71 -25.01
C ALA A 701 10.09 25.28 -23.84
N ALA A 702 11.16 24.58 -23.41
CA ALA A 702 11.94 24.98 -22.25
C ALA A 702 12.78 26.25 -22.51
N LEU A 703 12.87 27.13 -21.50
CA LEU A 703 13.70 28.34 -21.56
C LEU A 703 15.13 28.02 -21.08
N VAL A 704 15.88 27.33 -21.91
CA VAL A 704 17.31 27.04 -21.71
C VAL A 704 18.13 27.94 -22.66
N PRO A 705 19.29 28.50 -22.22
CA PRO A 705 20.10 29.43 -23.03
C PRO A 705 20.49 28.90 -24.39
#